data_62839e45f84b0669e13bdb02dac9f0e8
#
_entry.id   62839e45f84b0669e13bdb02dac9f0e8
#
_cell.length_a   1.000
_cell.length_b   1.000
_cell.length_c   1.000
_cell.angle_alpha   90.00
_cell.angle_beta   90.00
_cell.angle_gamma   90.00
#
_symmetry.space_group_name_H-M   'P 1'
#
loop_
_entity.id
_entity.type
_entity.pdbx_description
1 polymer ?
#
loop_
_entity_poly.entity_id
_entity_poly.type
_entity_poly.pdbx_seq_one_letter_code
_entity_poly.pdbx_strand_id
1 'polypeptide(L)'
;MTLRSRRNAVRVLAVAATALAAFARPVQAQATGSIQGRVTDAATTRPLNGAQVYIPGSNLGAITNATGEFVIRNIPAGSVTLRAEMLGYTAAQQSVTLNAGETARVDFALSMSVIELDAVVVTGTPGATQKRALGNTVTTISAAQVTEVAPINNVTSLLQGRSAGLTLITPSGSVGTAPNIRIRGASSYQAGTSPVFYVDGIRIASGAQGGYSVNGQQTSALDAIDPEDIESIEVIKGPAAATLYGADAAAGVVQIITKKGRKGQQAIRWNARAEYGQLEWALDVPTNYNYCTNAMIANTATYPGCSGIDPSLPTVDRGRVITDSPLRQVLQTGDLLNYGLSAQGGGDRYSFFVSGDRTEEEGVFTNNNFKRSAARLNFTASPTDKVDISVSTQYSRTDTRLPLNDNASYGWLRNAYRGRPGDLSGGFAAGWRGLGPEQMAIYDNRTRAERFIIGATANYQPVSWFKNRLTLGLDAGTRLNTLFYPKNTFYGANTHNGYIAQYAPETRHWTLDYAGTISKAINEDITSDFSFGMDFKAYRFEAVEAWGQGLFSDNVRLIGTANQTFGSESFEEQRTLGFFVQEQVGWKNRVFLTGGLRMDNSSVFGSEINRIFYPKVQAAYVISEEDFFNVPNVDQLKIRAAWGRAGNAPDPFSADRTYAASTVILDSGDLVPVLRADAFGNPDLKAERGSEIEAGFDASFFEGRAGLELTYYNNTTYDALIGVPVPASSGFTGTVLANVGEINNNGIEITAFGTPVRTPSVVWDTRVTFSTNSNKLVSFGGVREEPIAVGYRSAQRHAEGYPLGGYWAEAIERNADGSPVLDGNGRPIIIADSMEYVGPSVPTREASITNTLTLFGNLKLYVFADYKGGHYMFNMTEQTRDRDDLNTKLAIEARNGLADPSEYNLKAYGGNRPYMEKADFIKLREVSLSYDLPNAWVNRFGMSGASVTVAGRNLAIWTKYSGLDPEVNIEGPATFTRADYMSVPMLRRIVTSVNVRF
;
A
#
# COMPACT_ATOMS: atom_id res chain seq x y z
N MET A 1 -33.80 11.49 3.80
CA MET A 1 -33.99 10.19 3.13
C MET A 1 -34.72 9.26 4.05
N THR A 2 -35.90 8.85 3.67
CA THR A 2 -37.05 8.54 4.50
C THR A 2 -37.29 7.05 4.68
N LEU A 3 -37.77 6.68 5.81
CA LEU A 3 -38.51 5.47 6.28
C LEU A 3 -38.79 4.26 5.34
N ARG A 4 -38.56 4.34 4.04
CA ARG A 4 -38.77 3.21 3.09
C ARG A 4 -37.59 2.21 3.05
N SER A 5 -36.36 2.61 3.37
CA SER A 5 -35.21 1.70 3.34
C SER A 5 -35.15 0.75 4.55
N ARG A 6 -35.70 1.13 5.70
CA ARG A 6 -35.73 0.29 6.91
C ARG A 6 -36.70 -0.91 6.82
N ARG A 7 -37.75 -0.81 6.03
CA ARG A 7 -38.74 -1.90 5.86
C ARG A 7 -38.24 -3.06 4.99
N ASN A 8 -37.33 -2.82 4.06
CA ASN A 8 -36.80 -3.85 3.18
C ASN A 8 -35.66 -4.67 3.85
N ALA A 9 -34.87 -4.07 4.73
CA ALA A 9 -33.83 -4.77 5.48
C ALA A 9 -34.41 -5.79 6.49
N VAL A 10 -35.53 -5.47 7.12
CA VAL A 10 -36.21 -6.38 8.05
C VAL A 10 -36.88 -7.57 7.32
N ARG A 11 -37.35 -7.37 6.10
CA ARG A 11 -37.94 -8.47 5.30
C ARG A 11 -36.90 -9.46 4.78
N VAL A 12 -35.68 -9.04 4.46
CA VAL A 12 -34.59 -9.94 4.04
C VAL A 12 -34.09 -10.77 5.23
N LEU A 13 -34.02 -10.22 6.44
CA LEU A 13 -33.65 -10.95 7.66
C LEU A 13 -34.70 -11.97 8.07
N ALA A 14 -35.99 -11.69 7.86
CA ALA A 14 -37.09 -12.61 8.21
C ALA A 14 -37.15 -13.82 7.24
N VAL A 15 -36.81 -13.65 5.97
CA VAL A 15 -36.77 -14.75 4.98
C VAL A 15 -35.56 -15.67 5.22
N ALA A 16 -34.44 -15.12 5.67
CA ALA A 16 -33.26 -15.90 6.05
C ALA A 16 -33.50 -16.76 7.31
N ALA A 17 -34.25 -16.26 8.28
CA ALA A 17 -34.57 -17.00 9.51
C ALA A 17 -35.56 -18.16 9.29
N THR A 18 -36.50 -18.05 8.35
CA THR A 18 -37.46 -19.10 8.02
C THR A 18 -36.90 -20.24 7.18
N ALA A 19 -35.86 -20.01 6.40
CA ALA A 19 -35.18 -21.04 5.62
C ALA A 19 -34.30 -21.98 6.48
N LEU A 20 -33.86 -21.56 7.65
CA LEU A 20 -33.05 -22.35 8.58
C LEU A 20 -33.81 -23.37 9.41
N ALA A 21 -35.13 -23.24 9.51
CA ALA A 21 -35.96 -24.11 10.37
C ALA A 21 -36.43 -25.42 9.67
N ALA A 22 -36.18 -25.61 8.37
CA ALA A 22 -36.80 -26.69 7.60
C ALA A 22 -35.95 -27.99 7.45
N PHE A 23 -34.76 -28.08 8.08
CA PHE A 23 -33.82 -29.20 7.86
C PHE A 23 -33.43 -29.98 9.12
N ALA A 24 -34.32 -30.21 10.06
CA ALA A 24 -34.06 -31.12 11.16
C ALA A 24 -34.51 -32.58 10.82
N ARG A 25 -33.57 -33.41 10.34
CA ARG A 25 -33.73 -34.87 10.31
C ARG A 25 -32.85 -35.51 11.40
N PRO A 26 -33.30 -36.51 12.14
CA PRO A 26 -32.48 -37.20 13.14
C PRO A 26 -31.35 -38.00 12.43
N VAL A 27 -30.12 -37.74 12.82
CA VAL A 27 -28.91 -38.44 12.40
C VAL A 27 -28.69 -39.61 13.36
N GLN A 28 -28.54 -40.85 12.85
CA GLN A 28 -28.07 -42.00 13.63
C GLN A 28 -26.65 -41.71 14.12
N ALA A 29 -26.44 -41.89 15.44
CA ALA A 29 -25.13 -41.68 16.05
C ALA A 29 -24.15 -42.77 15.57
N GLN A 30 -23.14 -42.41 14.76
CA GLN A 30 -21.98 -43.25 14.52
C GLN A 30 -21.16 -43.37 15.81
N ALA A 31 -20.66 -44.58 16.09
CA ALA A 31 -19.76 -44.80 17.22
C ALA A 31 -18.44 -44.02 16.97
N THR A 32 -18.16 -43.03 17.82
CA THR A 32 -17.00 -42.13 17.69
C THR A 32 -16.05 -42.29 18.88
N GLY A 33 -14.78 -41.98 18.66
CA GLY A 33 -13.74 -41.84 19.69
C GLY A 33 -13.13 -40.45 19.71
N SER A 34 -12.05 -40.25 20.47
CA SER A 34 -11.29 -39.00 20.51
C SER A 34 -9.80 -39.27 20.42
N ILE A 35 -9.05 -38.26 19.90
CA ILE A 35 -7.57 -38.30 19.88
C ILE A 35 -7.08 -37.05 20.60
N GLN A 36 -6.14 -37.24 21.51
CA GLN A 36 -5.45 -36.18 22.21
C GLN A 36 -3.93 -36.35 22.08
N GLY A 37 -3.19 -35.27 22.23
CA GLY A 37 -1.73 -35.34 22.15
C GLY A 37 -1.07 -33.96 22.31
N ARG A 38 0.19 -33.93 22.05
CA ARG A 38 1.01 -32.73 22.15
C ARG A 38 1.83 -32.51 20.90
N VAL A 39 1.95 -31.27 20.47
CA VAL A 39 2.85 -30.87 19.37
C VAL A 39 4.01 -30.08 19.95
N THR A 40 5.22 -30.51 19.62
CA THR A 40 6.46 -29.87 20.08
C THR A 40 7.37 -29.58 18.91
N ASP A 41 8.26 -28.62 19.09
CA ASP A 41 9.39 -28.40 18.20
C ASP A 41 10.40 -29.55 18.33
N ALA A 42 10.78 -30.17 17.23
CA ALA A 42 11.65 -31.35 17.22
C ALA A 42 13.05 -31.07 17.79
N ALA A 43 13.60 -29.89 17.60
CA ALA A 43 14.95 -29.53 18.04
C ALA A 43 14.98 -28.97 19.47
N THR A 44 13.99 -28.22 19.89
CA THR A 44 13.97 -27.53 21.18
C THR A 44 13.05 -28.17 22.21
N THR A 45 12.25 -29.16 21.81
CA THR A 45 11.19 -29.83 22.62
C THR A 45 10.16 -28.87 23.22
N ARG A 46 10.15 -27.62 22.78
CA ARG A 46 9.18 -26.62 23.23
C ARG A 46 7.78 -26.92 22.70
N PRO A 47 6.75 -26.68 23.50
CA PRO A 47 5.38 -26.81 23.01
C PRO A 47 5.11 -25.78 21.92
N LEU A 48 4.48 -26.22 20.84
CA LEU A 48 4.06 -25.35 19.74
C LEU A 48 2.61 -24.95 19.97
N ASN A 49 2.41 -23.68 20.29
CA ASN A 49 1.07 -23.10 20.43
C ASN A 49 0.54 -22.68 19.07
N GLY A 50 -0.68 -23.08 18.74
CA GLY A 50 -1.31 -22.71 17.46
C GLY A 50 -1.04 -23.68 16.31
N ALA A 51 -0.33 -24.81 16.54
CA ALA A 51 -0.19 -25.86 15.55
C ALA A 51 -1.56 -26.50 15.24
N GLN A 52 -1.86 -26.69 13.95
CA GLN A 52 -3.09 -27.37 13.51
C GLN A 52 -2.85 -28.86 13.47
N VAL A 53 -3.76 -29.63 14.09
CA VAL A 53 -3.77 -31.10 13.95
C VAL A 53 -5.14 -31.49 13.43
N TYR A 54 -5.18 -32.13 12.26
CA TYR A 54 -6.42 -32.44 11.58
C TYR A 54 -6.34 -33.77 10.80
N ILE A 55 -7.49 -34.27 10.41
CA ILE A 55 -7.63 -35.48 9.57
C ILE A 55 -7.81 -35.00 8.13
N PRO A 56 -6.81 -35.25 7.22
CA PRO A 56 -6.90 -34.83 5.83
C PRO A 56 -8.19 -35.38 5.15
N GLY A 57 -8.86 -34.51 4.40
CA GLY A 57 -10.13 -34.85 3.74
C GLY A 57 -11.36 -34.83 4.62
N SER A 58 -11.22 -34.46 5.91
CA SER A 58 -12.34 -34.27 6.84
C SER A 58 -12.32 -32.84 7.44
N ASN A 59 -13.41 -32.47 8.10
CA ASN A 59 -13.49 -31.23 8.85
C ASN A 59 -13.11 -31.38 10.33
N LEU A 60 -12.51 -32.51 10.71
CA LEU A 60 -12.12 -32.83 12.06
C LEU A 60 -10.68 -32.37 12.32
N GLY A 61 -10.49 -31.49 13.29
CA GLY A 61 -9.19 -30.98 13.67
C GLY A 61 -9.24 -30.21 14.97
N ALA A 62 -8.07 -29.94 15.52
CA ALA A 62 -7.87 -29.13 16.71
C ALA A 62 -6.60 -28.30 16.53
N ILE A 63 -6.43 -27.32 17.41
CA ILE A 63 -5.25 -26.48 17.49
C ILE A 63 -4.67 -26.60 18.87
N THR A 64 -3.37 -26.61 18.90
CA THR A 64 -2.65 -26.72 20.16
C THR A 64 -2.81 -25.47 21.00
N ASN A 65 -2.95 -25.67 22.31
CA ASN A 65 -2.93 -24.63 23.31
C ASN A 65 -1.48 -24.17 23.64
N ALA A 66 -1.31 -23.29 24.62
CA ALA A 66 -0.01 -22.75 25.05
C ALA A 66 0.96 -23.83 25.58
N THR A 67 0.43 -25.00 26.00
CA THR A 67 1.23 -26.16 26.41
C THR A 67 1.48 -27.13 25.27
N GLY A 68 1.07 -26.78 24.02
CA GLY A 68 1.21 -27.58 22.82
C GLY A 68 0.18 -28.73 22.74
N GLU A 69 -0.80 -28.79 23.64
CA GLU A 69 -1.77 -29.89 23.69
C GLU A 69 -2.96 -29.64 22.78
N PHE A 70 -3.50 -30.74 22.20
CA PHE A 70 -4.68 -30.71 21.37
C PHE A 70 -5.62 -31.88 21.71
N VAL A 71 -6.91 -31.73 21.40
CA VAL A 71 -7.93 -32.77 21.51
C VAL A 71 -8.86 -32.70 20.32
N ILE A 72 -8.99 -33.78 19.57
CA ILE A 72 -9.96 -33.93 18.47
C ILE A 72 -11.03 -34.92 18.94
N ARG A 73 -12.30 -34.54 18.91
CA ARG A 73 -13.44 -35.35 19.37
C ARG A 73 -14.29 -35.77 18.17
N ASN A 74 -15.18 -36.71 18.43
CA ASN A 74 -16.18 -37.21 17.46
C ASN A 74 -15.56 -37.79 16.19
N ILE A 75 -14.40 -38.46 16.32
CA ILE A 75 -13.72 -39.11 15.22
C ILE A 75 -14.38 -40.48 15.00
N PRO A 76 -14.83 -40.84 13.77
CA PRO A 76 -15.32 -42.16 13.44
C PRO A 76 -14.32 -43.26 13.80
N ALA A 77 -14.78 -44.36 14.38
CA ALA A 77 -13.93 -45.48 14.67
C ALA A 77 -13.36 -46.09 13.38
N GLY A 78 -12.07 -46.44 13.38
CA GLY A 78 -11.32 -46.92 12.23
C GLY A 78 -9.86 -46.45 12.20
N SER A 79 -9.15 -46.74 11.11
CA SER A 79 -7.81 -46.24 10.89
C SER A 79 -7.90 -44.79 10.38
N VAL A 80 -7.26 -43.87 11.07
CA VAL A 80 -7.29 -42.40 10.78
C VAL A 80 -5.87 -41.92 10.65
N THR A 81 -5.59 -41.15 9.62
CA THR A 81 -4.31 -40.44 9.48
C THR A 81 -4.49 -39.00 9.97
N LEU A 82 -3.71 -38.64 10.96
CA LEU A 82 -3.61 -37.24 11.47
C LEU A 82 -2.48 -36.54 10.75
N ARG A 83 -2.69 -35.26 10.45
CA ARG A 83 -1.66 -34.35 9.98
C ARG A 83 -1.53 -33.18 10.97
N ALA A 84 -0.31 -32.95 11.45
CA ALA A 84 0.04 -31.78 12.23
C ALA A 84 0.83 -30.82 11.37
N GLU A 85 0.42 -29.57 11.36
CA GLU A 85 1.10 -28.49 10.61
C GLU A 85 1.09 -27.17 11.39
N MET A 86 2.12 -26.37 11.18
CA MET A 86 2.25 -25.04 11.72
C MET A 86 3.10 -24.22 10.76
N LEU A 87 2.74 -22.95 10.55
CA LEU A 87 3.52 -22.08 9.69
C LEU A 87 4.98 -21.99 10.18
N GLY A 88 5.94 -22.22 9.28
CA GLY A 88 7.36 -22.30 9.61
C GLY A 88 7.84 -23.71 10.02
N TYR A 89 6.99 -24.72 9.95
CA TYR A 89 7.33 -26.11 10.28
C TYR A 89 6.95 -27.07 9.18
N THR A 90 7.76 -28.12 8.99
CA THR A 90 7.41 -29.24 8.11
C THR A 90 6.24 -30.00 8.71
N ALA A 91 5.20 -30.20 7.92
CA ALA A 91 4.04 -30.96 8.36
C ALA A 91 4.41 -32.43 8.64
N ALA A 92 3.90 -32.97 9.72
CA ALA A 92 4.08 -34.37 10.08
C ALA A 92 2.73 -35.14 10.00
N GLN A 93 2.78 -36.40 9.60
CA GLN A 93 1.60 -37.28 9.54
C GLN A 93 1.84 -38.53 10.36
N GLN A 94 0.79 -38.97 11.07
CA GLN A 94 0.79 -40.23 11.80
C GLN A 94 -0.59 -40.93 11.63
N SER A 95 -0.58 -42.22 11.38
CA SER A 95 -1.79 -43.04 11.32
C SER A 95 -2.02 -43.72 12.67
N VAL A 96 -3.27 -43.71 13.15
CA VAL A 96 -3.71 -44.33 14.39
C VAL A 96 -5.03 -45.06 14.13
N THR A 97 -5.19 -46.23 14.75
CA THR A 97 -6.48 -46.98 14.73
C THR A 97 -7.24 -46.64 15.99
N LEU A 98 -8.48 -46.18 15.85
CA LEU A 98 -9.33 -45.71 16.93
C LEU A 98 -10.54 -46.63 17.08
N ASN A 99 -10.78 -47.19 18.26
CA ASN A 99 -11.96 -47.93 18.58
C ASN A 99 -13.11 -47.04 19.07
N ALA A 100 -14.35 -47.54 19.03
CA ALA A 100 -15.49 -46.82 19.50
C ALA A 100 -15.37 -46.46 21.00
N GLY A 101 -15.52 -45.18 21.37
CA GLY A 101 -15.40 -44.70 22.75
C GLY A 101 -13.98 -44.56 23.28
N GLU A 102 -12.96 -44.91 22.48
CA GLU A 102 -11.55 -44.81 22.84
C GLU A 102 -11.02 -43.36 22.75
N THR A 103 -10.07 -43.05 23.65
CA THR A 103 -9.23 -41.85 23.54
C THR A 103 -7.80 -42.25 23.29
N ALA A 104 -7.35 -42.14 22.04
CA ALA A 104 -5.97 -42.40 21.64
C ALA A 104 -5.08 -41.19 21.88
N ARG A 105 -3.77 -41.44 22.16
CA ARG A 105 -2.77 -40.40 22.30
C ARG A 105 -1.79 -40.41 21.12
N VAL A 106 -1.61 -39.24 20.47
CA VAL A 106 -0.69 -39.05 19.35
C VAL A 106 0.08 -37.75 19.56
N ASP A 107 1.37 -37.87 19.77
CA ASP A 107 2.26 -36.69 19.97
C ASP A 107 3.05 -36.45 18.67
N PHE A 108 3.23 -35.15 18.30
CA PHE A 108 3.99 -34.74 17.12
C PHE A 108 5.22 -33.94 17.53
N ALA A 109 6.35 -34.22 16.87
CA ALA A 109 7.54 -33.37 16.91
C ALA A 109 7.72 -32.77 15.50
N LEU A 110 7.46 -31.48 15.35
CA LEU A 110 7.58 -30.79 14.07
C LEU A 110 8.98 -30.21 13.90
N SER A 111 9.59 -30.47 12.76
CA SER A 111 10.84 -29.85 12.36
C SER A 111 10.55 -28.52 11.68
N MET A 112 11.31 -27.47 12.00
CA MET A 112 11.15 -26.19 11.32
C MET A 112 11.46 -26.35 9.83
N SER A 113 10.66 -25.71 9.00
CA SER A 113 10.95 -25.55 7.58
C SER A 113 10.79 -24.10 7.22
N VAL A 114 11.86 -23.48 6.75
CA VAL A 114 11.85 -22.08 6.29
C VAL A 114 11.24 -21.92 4.91
N ILE A 115 11.16 -23.00 4.10
CA ILE A 115 10.43 -23.06 2.84
C ILE A 115 9.39 -24.19 2.92
N GLU A 116 8.13 -23.80 3.02
CA GLU A 116 7.01 -24.74 3.01
C GLU A 116 6.51 -24.96 1.58
N LEU A 117 7.06 -25.94 0.86
CA LEU A 117 6.56 -26.31 -0.47
C LEU A 117 5.12 -26.85 -0.44
N ASP A 118 4.70 -27.40 0.68
CA ASP A 118 3.34 -27.93 0.87
C ASP A 118 2.35 -26.90 1.38
N ALA A 119 2.81 -25.68 1.70
CA ALA A 119 1.91 -24.60 2.07
C ALA A 119 0.91 -24.33 0.93
N VAL A 120 -0.33 -24.15 1.32
CA VAL A 120 -1.42 -23.91 0.38
C VAL A 120 -1.54 -22.42 0.11
N VAL A 121 -1.42 -22.06 -1.16
CA VAL A 121 -1.66 -20.71 -1.67
C VAL A 121 -3.07 -20.68 -2.27
N VAL A 122 -3.84 -19.69 -1.91
CA VAL A 122 -5.24 -19.55 -2.35
C VAL A 122 -5.38 -18.58 -3.52
N THR A 123 -4.32 -17.80 -3.78
CA THR A 123 -4.33 -16.68 -4.71
C THR A 123 -3.65 -17.02 -6.04
N GLY A 124 -4.16 -16.46 -7.15
CA GLY A 124 -3.59 -16.69 -8.49
C GLY A 124 -3.88 -18.08 -9.06
N THR A 125 -4.72 -18.85 -8.37
CA THR A 125 -5.14 -20.18 -8.76
C THR A 125 -6.66 -20.31 -8.66
N PRO A 126 -7.31 -21.14 -9.49
CA PRO A 126 -8.76 -21.35 -9.42
C PRO A 126 -9.22 -22.01 -8.11
N GLY A 127 -8.31 -22.69 -7.42
CA GLY A 127 -8.52 -23.36 -6.14
C GLY A 127 -7.26 -23.27 -5.27
N ALA A 128 -7.34 -23.82 -4.07
CA ALA A 128 -6.19 -23.93 -3.19
C ALA A 128 -5.12 -24.83 -3.83
N THR A 129 -3.92 -24.30 -4.05
CA THR A 129 -2.80 -24.98 -4.72
C THR A 129 -1.57 -24.98 -3.84
N GLN A 130 -0.83 -26.09 -3.78
CA GLN A 130 0.41 -26.14 -3.02
C GLN A 130 1.51 -25.29 -3.68
N LYS A 131 2.33 -24.61 -2.88
CA LYS A 131 3.45 -23.77 -3.35
C LYS A 131 4.42 -24.55 -4.24
N ARG A 132 4.57 -25.87 -4.03
CA ARG A 132 5.41 -26.75 -4.87
C ARG A 132 4.98 -26.76 -6.34
N ALA A 133 3.69 -26.63 -6.61
CA ALA A 133 3.13 -26.71 -7.96
C ALA A 133 3.10 -25.36 -8.69
N LEU A 134 3.49 -24.26 -8.03
CA LEU A 134 3.50 -22.92 -8.64
C LEU A 134 4.79 -22.65 -9.38
N GLY A 135 4.70 -22.30 -10.66
CA GLY A 135 5.82 -21.84 -11.48
C GLY A 135 6.16 -20.37 -11.33
N ASN A 136 5.26 -19.57 -10.77
CA ASN A 136 5.44 -18.14 -10.50
C ASN A 136 5.73 -17.88 -9.02
N THR A 137 6.22 -16.65 -8.73
CA THR A 137 6.47 -16.19 -7.35
C THR A 137 5.18 -15.66 -6.73
N VAL A 138 4.85 -16.15 -5.53
CA VAL A 138 3.86 -15.56 -4.64
C VAL A 138 4.52 -15.34 -3.29
N THR A 139 4.51 -14.11 -2.79
CA THR A 139 5.04 -13.78 -1.47
C THR A 139 3.91 -13.76 -0.46
N THR A 140 4.01 -14.57 0.59
CA THR A 140 3.07 -14.57 1.71
C THR A 140 3.70 -13.83 2.90
N ILE A 141 3.00 -12.84 3.43
CA ILE A 141 3.36 -12.09 4.63
C ILE A 141 2.39 -12.51 5.74
N SER A 142 2.88 -13.15 6.79
CA SER A 142 2.07 -13.47 7.97
C SER A 142 1.85 -12.19 8.79
N ALA A 143 0.69 -11.56 8.63
CA ALA A 143 0.34 -10.36 9.38
C ALA A 143 0.25 -10.67 10.88
N ALA A 144 -0.31 -11.83 11.24
CA ALA A 144 -0.43 -12.27 12.62
C ALA A 144 0.93 -12.40 13.33
N GLN A 145 1.98 -12.88 12.65
CA GLN A 145 3.34 -12.93 13.23
C GLN A 145 3.97 -11.55 13.37
N VAL A 146 3.74 -10.66 12.42
CA VAL A 146 4.28 -9.29 12.48
C VAL A 146 3.63 -8.51 13.61
N THR A 147 2.30 -8.55 13.75
CA THR A 147 1.59 -7.80 14.79
C THR A 147 1.84 -8.35 16.19
N GLU A 148 2.29 -9.61 16.34
CA GLU A 148 2.70 -10.17 17.63
C GLU A 148 3.94 -9.49 18.22
N VAL A 149 4.89 -9.04 17.38
CA VAL A 149 6.16 -8.45 17.81
C VAL A 149 6.24 -6.94 17.58
N ALA A 150 5.33 -6.39 16.78
CA ALA A 150 5.39 -5.00 16.33
C ALA A 150 3.97 -4.38 16.29
N PRO A 151 3.70 -3.28 17.02
CA PRO A 151 2.45 -2.53 16.89
C PRO A 151 2.35 -1.91 15.47
N ILE A 152 1.44 -2.37 14.65
CA ILE A 152 1.25 -1.93 13.26
C ILE A 152 -0.11 -1.25 13.13
N ASN A 153 -0.14 0.01 12.67
CA ASN A 153 -1.37 0.83 12.65
C ASN A 153 -2.11 0.81 11.31
N ASN A 154 -1.45 0.42 10.21
CA ASN A 154 -2.06 0.38 8.89
C ASN A 154 -1.53 -0.77 8.03
N VAL A 155 -2.31 -1.17 7.03
CA VAL A 155 -2.00 -2.28 6.12
C VAL A 155 -0.73 -2.04 5.31
N THR A 156 -0.45 -0.80 4.92
CA THR A 156 0.73 -0.47 4.10
C THR A 156 2.03 -0.68 4.87
N SER A 157 2.03 -0.48 6.18
CA SER A 157 3.17 -0.79 7.06
C SER A 157 3.45 -2.30 7.17
N LEU A 158 2.42 -3.15 7.01
CA LEU A 158 2.63 -4.61 6.91
C LEU A 158 3.35 -5.01 5.61
N LEU A 159 3.17 -4.25 4.54
CA LEU A 159 3.80 -4.53 3.24
C LEU A 159 5.24 -4.04 3.16
N GLN A 160 5.58 -2.99 3.90
CA GLN A 160 6.86 -2.28 3.78
C GLN A 160 8.05 -3.19 4.06
N GLY A 161 8.96 -3.34 3.06
CA GLY A 161 10.21 -4.10 3.18
C GLY A 161 10.06 -5.61 3.38
N ARG A 162 8.83 -6.17 3.35
CA ARG A 162 8.57 -7.60 3.60
C ARG A 162 8.36 -8.42 2.34
N SER A 163 8.24 -7.77 1.18
CA SER A 163 8.17 -8.42 -0.13
C SER A 163 9.20 -7.78 -1.07
N ALA A 164 10.15 -8.54 -1.58
CA ALA A 164 11.09 -8.05 -2.59
C ALA A 164 10.33 -7.58 -3.84
N GLY A 165 10.76 -6.49 -4.48
CA GLY A 165 10.12 -5.91 -5.65
C GLY A 165 8.81 -5.13 -5.39
N LEU A 166 8.43 -4.93 -4.11
CA LEU A 166 7.32 -4.09 -3.72
C LEU A 166 7.85 -2.78 -3.13
N THR A 167 7.57 -1.67 -3.80
CA THR A 167 8.02 -0.32 -3.44
C THR A 167 6.87 0.49 -2.88
N LEU A 168 7.10 1.15 -1.74
CA LEU A 168 6.19 2.14 -1.16
C LEU A 168 6.79 3.53 -1.36
N ILE A 169 6.00 4.45 -1.91
CA ILE A 169 6.33 5.86 -2.08
C ILE A 169 5.34 6.67 -1.26
N THR A 170 5.83 7.34 -0.22
CA THR A 170 4.98 8.08 0.72
C THR A 170 4.97 9.57 0.34
N PRO A 171 3.80 10.20 0.14
CA PRO A 171 3.74 11.61 -0.21
C PRO A 171 4.18 12.51 0.94
N SER A 172 3.88 12.15 2.18
CA SER A 172 4.10 12.96 3.36
C SER A 172 4.09 12.12 4.63
N GLY A 173 4.73 12.59 5.68
CA GLY A 173 4.64 12.02 7.04
C GLY A 173 3.41 12.45 7.82
N SER A 174 2.52 13.28 7.27
CA SER A 174 1.25 13.66 7.91
C SER A 174 0.40 12.43 8.21
N VAL A 175 -0.22 12.42 9.38
CA VAL A 175 -1.08 11.31 9.82
C VAL A 175 -2.29 11.20 8.88
N GLY A 176 -2.63 9.98 8.47
CA GLY A 176 -3.76 9.71 7.55
C GLY A 176 -3.44 9.86 6.06
N THR A 177 -2.15 10.00 5.68
CA THR A 177 -1.74 10.01 4.27
C THR A 177 -1.49 8.62 3.71
N ALA A 178 -1.95 8.40 2.47
CA ALA A 178 -1.78 7.15 1.73
C ALA A 178 -0.44 7.09 0.99
N PRO A 179 0.36 6.04 1.14
CA PRO A 179 1.47 5.77 0.23
C PRO A 179 0.98 5.18 -1.09
N ASN A 180 1.79 5.38 -2.15
CA ASN A 180 1.65 4.64 -3.39
C ASN A 180 2.38 3.29 -3.28
N ILE A 181 1.73 2.24 -3.78
CA ILE A 181 2.27 0.88 -3.79
C ILE A 181 2.54 0.50 -5.25
N ARG A 182 3.77 0.06 -5.53
CA ARG A 182 4.17 -0.45 -6.84
C ARG A 182 4.83 -1.81 -6.72
N ILE A 183 4.61 -2.65 -7.72
CA ILE A 183 5.23 -3.97 -7.82
C ILE A 183 6.04 -4.00 -9.11
N ARG A 184 7.36 -4.31 -9.01
CA ARG A 184 8.29 -4.44 -10.15
C ARG A 184 8.36 -3.19 -11.04
N GLY A 185 8.24 -1.99 -10.43
CA GLY A 185 8.35 -0.72 -11.14
C GLY A 185 7.05 -0.25 -11.78
N ALA A 186 7.18 0.67 -12.72
CA ALA A 186 6.05 1.29 -13.41
C ALA A 186 5.78 0.59 -14.73
N SER A 187 4.60 0.02 -14.87
CA SER A 187 4.19 -0.77 -16.03
C SER A 187 3.37 0.01 -17.07
N SER A 188 2.92 1.23 -16.76
CA SER A 188 2.12 2.07 -17.65
C SER A 188 2.56 3.52 -17.60
N TYR A 189 2.30 4.25 -18.65
CA TYR A 189 2.48 5.70 -18.72
C TYR A 189 1.21 6.45 -18.28
N GLN A 190 0.03 6.02 -18.74
CA GLN A 190 -1.23 6.72 -18.56
C GLN A 190 -2.19 5.95 -17.64
N ALA A 191 -2.23 4.62 -17.75
CA ALA A 191 -3.09 3.80 -16.92
C ALA A 191 -2.50 3.58 -15.52
N GLY A 192 -3.30 3.08 -14.59
CA GLY A 192 -2.89 2.86 -13.20
C GLY A 192 -1.66 1.93 -13.05
N THR A 193 -0.74 2.28 -12.17
CA THR A 193 0.47 1.49 -11.88
C THR A 193 0.45 0.83 -10.50
N SER A 194 -0.65 0.97 -9.77
CA SER A 194 -0.85 0.36 -8.45
C SER A 194 -1.46 -1.03 -8.59
N PRO A 195 -1.07 -1.99 -7.73
CA PRO A 195 -1.68 -3.32 -7.75
C PRO A 195 -3.15 -3.26 -7.36
N VAL A 196 -3.90 -4.26 -7.78
CA VAL A 196 -5.29 -4.43 -7.36
C VAL A 196 -5.37 -5.17 -6.03
N PHE A 197 -6.35 -4.82 -5.20
CA PHE A 197 -6.53 -5.40 -3.87
C PHE A 197 -7.81 -6.20 -3.75
N TYR A 198 -7.69 -7.30 -3.02
CA TYR A 198 -8.82 -8.14 -2.64
C TYR A 198 -8.80 -8.39 -1.14
N VAL A 199 -9.97 -8.46 -0.51
CA VAL A 199 -10.16 -8.93 0.87
C VAL A 199 -11.05 -10.17 0.83
N ASP A 200 -10.53 -11.31 1.26
CA ASP A 200 -11.25 -12.61 1.24
C ASP A 200 -11.86 -12.95 -0.14
N GLY A 201 -11.19 -12.54 -1.25
CA GLY A 201 -11.65 -12.73 -2.61
C GLY A 201 -12.59 -11.66 -3.18
N ILE A 202 -12.91 -10.63 -2.42
CA ILE A 202 -13.74 -9.50 -2.84
C ILE A 202 -12.84 -8.39 -3.37
N ARG A 203 -13.05 -7.93 -4.59
CA ARG A 203 -12.38 -6.75 -5.14
C ARG A 203 -12.72 -5.53 -4.31
N ILE A 204 -11.71 -4.78 -3.88
CA ILE A 204 -11.90 -3.57 -3.10
C ILE A 204 -11.29 -2.34 -3.78
N ALA A 205 -11.84 -1.17 -3.47
CA ALA A 205 -11.17 0.09 -3.76
C ALA A 205 -9.85 0.15 -2.99
N SER A 206 -8.76 0.50 -3.66
CA SER A 206 -7.42 0.31 -3.10
C SER A 206 -6.45 1.46 -3.34
N GLY A 207 -6.77 2.37 -4.18
CA GLY A 207 -5.91 3.52 -4.49
C GLY A 207 -5.97 4.62 -3.44
N ALA A 208 -5.13 5.61 -3.64
CA ALA A 208 -5.31 6.91 -3.03
C ALA A 208 -6.69 7.43 -3.40
N GLN A 209 -7.44 7.83 -2.39
CA GLN A 209 -8.81 8.26 -2.57
C GLN A 209 -8.82 9.78 -2.74
N GLY A 210 -9.07 10.24 -3.98
CA GLY A 210 -9.20 11.65 -4.29
C GLY A 210 -10.23 12.33 -3.40
N GLY A 211 -9.85 13.46 -2.86
CA GLY A 211 -10.65 14.45 -2.18
C GLY A 211 -10.19 15.81 -2.68
N TYR A 212 -10.35 16.85 -1.90
CA TYR A 212 -9.59 18.05 -2.19
C TYR A 212 -8.11 17.73 -1.96
N SER A 213 -7.40 17.49 -3.06
CA SER A 213 -5.99 17.19 -3.03
C SER A 213 -5.23 18.29 -2.29
N VAL A 214 -4.46 17.87 -1.31
CA VAL A 214 -3.60 18.77 -0.56
C VAL A 214 -2.19 18.53 -1.05
N ASN A 215 -1.97 18.91 -2.33
CA ASN A 215 -0.67 18.81 -2.96
C ASN A 215 -0.04 17.43 -2.73
N GLY A 216 -0.58 16.42 -3.40
CA GLY A 216 -0.13 15.04 -3.35
C GLY A 216 -0.56 14.22 -2.13
N GLN A 217 -1.02 14.83 -1.03
CA GLN A 217 -1.55 14.10 0.11
C GLN A 217 -2.98 13.62 -0.18
N GLN A 218 -3.23 12.35 0.02
CA GLN A 218 -4.54 11.72 -0.17
C GLN A 218 -4.76 10.66 0.92
N THR A 219 -6.01 10.34 1.21
CA THR A 219 -6.37 9.25 2.13
C THR A 219 -6.35 7.90 1.41
N SER A 220 -6.22 6.80 2.15
CA SER A 220 -6.24 5.45 1.60
C SER A 220 -7.55 4.73 1.92
N ALA A 221 -8.07 4.01 0.93
CA ALA A 221 -9.14 3.05 1.19
C ALA A 221 -8.70 1.88 2.08
N LEU A 222 -7.40 1.57 2.12
CA LEU A 222 -6.83 0.53 2.98
C LEU A 222 -6.80 0.91 4.45
N ASP A 223 -6.87 2.21 4.79
CA ASP A 223 -6.94 2.68 6.17
C ASP A 223 -8.24 2.28 6.88
N ALA A 224 -9.24 1.83 6.13
CA ALA A 224 -10.47 1.25 6.64
C ALA A 224 -10.29 -0.13 7.29
N ILE A 225 -9.15 -0.81 7.06
CA ILE A 225 -8.89 -2.19 7.51
C ILE A 225 -7.97 -2.16 8.73
N ASP A 226 -8.35 -2.85 9.81
CA ASP A 226 -7.47 -3.06 10.95
C ASP A 226 -6.41 -4.13 10.62
N PRO A 227 -5.10 -3.84 10.73
CA PRO A 227 -4.04 -4.83 10.55
C PRO A 227 -4.18 -6.06 11.45
N GLU A 228 -4.76 -5.90 12.64
CA GLU A 228 -4.99 -6.99 13.59
C GLU A 228 -6.08 -7.97 13.17
N ASP A 229 -6.94 -7.59 12.24
CA ASP A 229 -7.93 -8.49 11.64
C ASP A 229 -7.35 -9.36 10.53
N ILE A 230 -6.10 -9.09 10.11
CA ILE A 230 -5.46 -9.78 9.00
C ILE A 230 -4.70 -11.01 9.51
N GLU A 231 -4.91 -12.15 8.87
CA GLU A 231 -4.12 -13.37 9.08
C GLU A 231 -2.84 -13.33 8.25
N SER A 232 -3.01 -13.08 6.94
CA SER A 232 -1.90 -13.00 6.00
C SER A 232 -2.21 -12.10 4.81
N ILE A 233 -1.14 -11.66 4.13
CA ILE A 233 -1.23 -10.94 2.87
C ILE A 233 -0.43 -11.74 1.83
N GLU A 234 -1.06 -12.07 0.70
CA GLU A 234 -0.41 -12.70 -0.44
C GLU A 234 -0.19 -11.65 -1.54
N VAL A 235 1.06 -11.52 -1.98
CA VAL A 235 1.46 -10.59 -3.05
C VAL A 235 1.78 -11.40 -4.31
N ILE A 236 0.96 -11.22 -5.32
CA ILE A 236 1.09 -11.82 -6.65
C ILE A 236 1.72 -10.78 -7.55
N LYS A 237 2.91 -11.06 -8.05
CA LYS A 237 3.72 -10.08 -8.77
C LYS A 237 3.62 -10.31 -10.27
N GLY A 238 3.28 -9.26 -10.99
CA GLY A 238 3.34 -9.20 -12.44
C GLY A 238 2.37 -10.09 -13.23
N PRO A 239 2.36 -9.96 -14.57
CA PRO A 239 1.42 -10.63 -15.47
C PRO A 239 1.47 -12.15 -15.46
N ALA A 240 2.65 -12.75 -15.28
CA ALA A 240 2.79 -14.21 -15.27
C ALA A 240 1.97 -14.87 -14.16
N ALA A 241 1.86 -14.22 -13.01
CA ALA A 241 1.08 -14.69 -11.88
C ALA A 241 -0.38 -14.19 -11.91
N ALA A 242 -0.60 -12.99 -12.45
CA ALA A 242 -1.87 -12.27 -12.35
C ALA A 242 -2.85 -12.55 -13.50
N THR A 243 -2.52 -13.42 -14.47
CA THR A 243 -3.36 -13.71 -15.65
C THR A 243 -4.82 -14.04 -15.29
N LEU A 244 -5.07 -14.74 -14.21
CA LEU A 244 -6.44 -15.12 -13.80
C LEU A 244 -7.28 -13.92 -13.29
N TYR A 245 -6.66 -12.77 -13.00
CA TYR A 245 -7.35 -11.55 -12.56
C TYR A 245 -7.69 -10.60 -13.72
N GLY A 246 -7.15 -10.85 -14.93
CA GLY A 246 -7.56 -10.24 -16.20
C GLY A 246 -7.10 -8.82 -16.44
N ALA A 247 -8.01 -8.00 -16.98
CA ALA A 247 -7.72 -6.70 -17.58
C ALA A 247 -7.23 -5.60 -16.60
N ASP A 248 -7.23 -5.84 -15.29
CA ASP A 248 -6.82 -4.83 -14.29
C ASP A 248 -5.55 -5.23 -13.54
N ALA A 249 -4.93 -6.37 -13.88
CA ALA A 249 -3.96 -7.00 -13.00
C ALA A 249 -2.50 -6.96 -13.50
N ALA A 250 -2.19 -6.20 -14.55
CA ALA A 250 -0.82 -6.09 -15.07
C ALA A 250 0.18 -5.50 -14.06
N ALA A 251 -0.29 -4.66 -13.13
CA ALA A 251 0.51 -4.11 -12.04
C ALA A 251 0.61 -5.02 -10.80
N GLY A 252 0.07 -6.26 -10.88
CA GLY A 252 0.04 -7.22 -9.78
C GLY A 252 -1.23 -7.19 -8.93
N VAL A 253 -1.32 -8.15 -8.00
CA VAL A 253 -2.47 -8.34 -7.11
C VAL A 253 -2.01 -8.52 -5.67
N VAL A 254 -2.70 -7.88 -4.73
CA VAL A 254 -2.51 -8.06 -3.29
C VAL A 254 -3.80 -8.62 -2.69
N GLN A 255 -3.70 -9.84 -2.15
CA GLN A 255 -4.82 -10.50 -1.48
C GLN A 255 -4.64 -10.41 0.03
N ILE A 256 -5.58 -9.79 0.70
CA ILE A 256 -5.66 -9.73 2.16
C ILE A 256 -6.58 -10.86 2.62
N ILE A 257 -6.04 -11.74 3.45
CA ILE A 257 -6.77 -12.85 4.06
C ILE A 257 -7.01 -12.49 5.52
N THR A 258 -8.27 -12.46 5.93
CA THR A 258 -8.65 -12.05 7.28
C THR A 258 -8.77 -13.22 8.24
N LYS A 259 -8.59 -12.97 9.53
CA LYS A 259 -8.72 -13.95 10.61
C LYS A 259 -10.12 -14.58 10.60
N LYS A 260 -10.17 -15.90 10.75
CA LYS A 260 -11.40 -16.68 10.80
C LYS A 260 -11.46 -17.46 12.11
N GLY A 261 -12.65 -17.74 12.58
CA GLY A 261 -12.85 -18.68 13.68
C GLY A 261 -12.48 -20.10 13.25
N ARG A 262 -12.32 -20.98 14.20
CA ARG A 262 -11.89 -22.37 13.98
C ARG A 262 -12.97 -23.34 14.43
N LYS A 263 -13.28 -24.33 13.57
CA LYS A 263 -14.25 -25.40 13.91
C LYS A 263 -13.71 -26.26 15.04
N GLY A 264 -14.58 -26.81 15.90
CA GLY A 264 -14.19 -27.64 17.03
C GLY A 264 -13.66 -26.87 18.24
N GLN A 265 -13.50 -25.57 18.17
CA GLN A 265 -13.07 -24.72 19.28
C GLN A 265 -14.28 -24.32 20.12
N GLN A 266 -14.73 -25.17 21.07
CA GLN A 266 -15.90 -24.90 21.89
C GLN A 266 -15.75 -23.70 22.83
N ALA A 267 -14.53 -23.42 23.31
CA ALA A 267 -14.28 -22.26 24.17
C ALA A 267 -14.06 -21.01 23.31
N ILE A 268 -14.80 -19.95 23.59
CA ILE A 268 -14.60 -18.65 22.98
C ILE A 268 -13.30 -18.05 23.53
N ARG A 269 -12.41 -17.64 22.64
CA ARG A 269 -11.18 -16.92 22.98
C ARG A 269 -11.38 -15.44 22.73
N TRP A 270 -11.15 -14.65 23.77
CA TRP A 270 -11.18 -13.20 23.69
C TRP A 270 -9.75 -12.67 23.62
N ASN A 271 -9.58 -11.60 22.86
CA ASN A 271 -8.33 -10.86 22.81
C ASN A 271 -8.65 -9.37 22.95
N ALA A 272 -8.08 -8.72 23.96
CA ALA A 272 -8.19 -7.27 24.18
C ALA A 272 -6.83 -6.62 24.02
N ARG A 273 -6.77 -5.51 23.28
CA ARG A 273 -5.56 -4.75 23.00
C ARG A 273 -5.76 -3.28 23.38
N ALA A 274 -4.73 -2.68 23.93
CA ALA A 274 -4.65 -1.24 24.16
C ALA A 274 -3.24 -0.75 23.81
N GLU A 275 -3.15 0.32 23.04
CA GLU A 275 -1.89 0.95 22.64
C GLU A 275 -1.94 2.45 22.92
N TYR A 276 -0.87 2.96 23.47
CA TYR A 276 -0.62 4.39 23.60
C TYR A 276 0.76 4.71 23.04
N GLY A 277 0.85 5.80 22.31
CA GLY A 277 2.11 6.21 21.69
C GLY A 277 2.19 7.71 21.46
N GLN A 278 3.39 8.15 21.10
CA GLN A 278 3.70 9.54 20.78
C GLN A 278 4.33 9.62 19.39
N LEU A 279 3.99 10.68 18.68
CA LEU A 279 4.49 11.03 17.35
C LEU A 279 5.29 12.32 17.44
N GLU A 280 6.49 12.30 16.88
CA GLU A 280 7.42 13.43 16.97
C GLU A 280 8.08 13.75 15.63
N TRP A 281 8.36 15.02 15.42
CA TRP A 281 9.28 15.46 14.39
C TRP A 281 10.71 15.22 14.85
N ALA A 282 11.40 14.22 14.30
CA ALA A 282 12.70 13.76 14.78
C ALA A 282 13.90 14.35 14.02
N LEU A 283 13.67 15.10 12.92
CA LEU A 283 14.71 15.66 12.08
C LEU A 283 15.02 17.12 12.47
N ASP A 284 16.20 17.58 12.10
CA ASP A 284 16.56 18.97 12.31
C ASP A 284 15.66 19.90 11.52
N VAL A 285 15.16 20.94 12.16
CA VAL A 285 14.34 21.96 11.51
C VAL A 285 15.27 22.95 10.81
N PRO A 286 15.09 23.20 9.50
CA PRO A 286 15.89 24.18 8.77
C PRO A 286 15.85 25.57 9.39
N THR A 287 17.00 26.20 9.45
CA THR A 287 17.16 27.58 9.93
C THR A 287 17.04 28.56 8.77
N ASN A 288 16.26 29.62 8.95
CA ASN A 288 16.20 30.75 8.06
C ASN A 288 17.18 31.84 8.48
N TYR A 289 17.71 32.53 7.53
CA TYR A 289 18.70 33.60 7.70
C TYR A 289 18.15 34.88 7.10
N ASN A 290 18.49 36.01 7.72
CA ASN A 290 18.23 37.34 7.19
C ASN A 290 19.41 38.25 7.53
N TYR A 291 19.60 39.33 6.76
CA TYR A 291 20.66 40.29 6.95
C TYR A 291 20.05 41.64 7.25
N CYS A 292 20.44 42.23 8.40
CA CYS A 292 19.97 43.55 8.81
C CYS A 292 20.75 44.66 8.14
N THR A 293 20.14 45.31 7.15
CA THR A 293 20.72 46.54 6.54
C THR A 293 20.60 47.72 7.48
N ASN A 294 21.36 48.78 7.21
CA ASN A 294 21.27 50.03 8.01
C ASN A 294 19.85 50.64 8.01
N ALA A 295 19.13 50.52 6.90
CA ALA A 295 17.71 50.93 6.82
C ALA A 295 16.79 50.09 7.71
N MET A 296 17.03 48.78 7.80
CA MET A 296 16.26 47.88 8.67
C MET A 296 16.58 48.14 10.16
N ILE A 297 17.85 48.40 10.49
CA ILE A 297 18.29 48.74 11.85
C ILE A 297 17.68 50.09 12.30
N ALA A 298 17.54 51.04 11.38
CA ALA A 298 16.89 52.33 11.64
C ALA A 298 15.35 52.22 11.78
N ASN A 299 14.74 51.13 11.33
CA ASN A 299 13.27 50.91 11.37
C ASN A 299 12.93 49.61 12.10
N THR A 300 13.21 49.54 13.38
CA THR A 300 12.97 48.37 14.23
C THR A 300 11.50 48.08 14.48
N ALA A 301 10.60 49.00 14.17
CA ALA A 301 9.17 48.75 14.20
C ALA A 301 8.72 47.76 13.11
N THR A 302 9.29 47.85 11.93
CA THR A 302 9.06 46.93 10.78
C THR A 302 9.99 45.70 10.83
N TYR A 303 11.19 45.89 11.43
CA TYR A 303 12.23 44.84 11.49
C TYR A 303 12.70 44.64 12.95
N PRO A 304 11.83 44.10 13.85
CA PRO A 304 12.15 44.01 15.28
C PRO A 304 13.35 43.08 15.56
N GLY A 305 13.64 42.09 14.71
CA GLY A 305 14.81 41.24 14.84
C GLY A 305 16.13 41.96 14.59
N CYS A 306 16.12 43.19 14.02
CA CYS A 306 17.30 44.03 13.83
C CYS A 306 17.51 45.02 14.97
N SER A 307 16.69 44.98 16.03
CA SER A 307 16.82 45.82 17.21
C SER A 307 18.10 45.48 17.99
N GLY A 308 18.77 46.53 18.48
CA GLY A 308 20.01 46.39 19.26
C GLY A 308 21.25 46.08 18.41
N ILE A 309 21.16 46.05 17.10
CA ILE A 309 22.31 45.94 16.21
C ILE A 309 22.90 47.32 15.99
N ASP A 310 24.19 47.48 16.22
CA ASP A 310 24.90 48.74 16.03
C ASP A 310 25.04 49.10 14.54
N PRO A 311 24.47 50.23 14.04
CA PRO A 311 24.55 50.59 12.64
C PRO A 311 25.96 51.00 12.18
N SER A 312 26.92 51.21 13.10
CA SER A 312 28.31 51.54 12.79
C SER A 312 29.16 50.32 12.40
N LEU A 313 28.65 49.10 12.65
CA LEU A 313 29.36 47.90 12.27
C LEU A 313 29.55 47.77 10.75
N PRO A 314 30.67 47.23 10.27
CA PRO A 314 30.89 46.98 8.85
C PRO A 314 29.76 46.14 8.22
N THR A 315 29.50 46.37 6.94
CA THR A 315 28.46 45.62 6.20
C THR A 315 28.73 44.12 6.19
N VAL A 316 29.99 43.73 6.29
CA VAL A 316 30.43 42.32 6.37
C VAL A 316 30.47 41.77 7.79
N ASP A 317 30.02 42.53 8.82
CA ASP A 317 30.01 42.06 10.20
C ASP A 317 28.91 41.02 10.43
N ARG A 318 29.28 39.86 10.96
CA ARG A 318 28.38 38.75 11.28
C ARG A 318 27.32 39.09 12.33
N GLY A 319 27.57 40.06 13.18
CA GLY A 319 26.61 40.57 14.18
C GLY A 319 25.33 41.16 13.55
N ARG A 320 25.32 41.37 12.22
CA ARG A 320 24.15 41.88 11.47
C ARG A 320 23.29 40.77 10.88
N VAL A 321 23.73 39.50 10.90
CA VAL A 321 22.96 38.35 10.45
C VAL A 321 22.08 37.86 11.59
N ILE A 322 20.80 37.70 11.32
CA ILE A 322 19.83 37.14 12.26
C ILE A 322 19.29 35.79 11.75
N THR A 323 18.96 34.92 12.65
CA THR A 323 18.49 33.58 12.35
C THR A 323 17.25 33.23 13.16
N ASP A 324 16.36 32.42 12.58
CA ASP A 324 15.22 31.84 13.29
C ASP A 324 14.80 30.54 12.62
N SER A 325 14.05 29.76 13.35
CA SER A 325 13.38 28.54 12.84
C SER A 325 11.91 28.58 13.28
N PRO A 326 11.05 29.33 12.57
CA PRO A 326 9.66 29.56 12.97
C PRO A 326 8.88 28.27 13.18
N LEU A 327 9.19 27.22 12.41
CA LEU A 327 8.53 25.91 12.51
C LEU A 327 8.65 25.31 13.92
N ARG A 328 9.76 25.53 14.64
CA ARG A 328 9.93 25.01 16.01
C ARG A 328 8.90 25.53 17.00
N GLN A 329 8.32 26.70 16.72
CA GLN A 329 7.33 27.33 17.61
C GLN A 329 5.96 26.64 17.57
N VAL A 330 5.69 25.84 16.52
CA VAL A 330 4.37 25.27 16.24
C VAL A 330 4.34 23.73 16.19
N LEU A 331 5.53 23.12 16.20
CA LEU A 331 5.62 21.66 16.29
C LEU A 331 5.19 21.19 17.67
N GLN A 332 4.27 20.23 17.69
CA GLN A 332 3.81 19.55 18.89
C GLN A 332 4.15 18.06 18.83
N THR A 333 4.16 17.40 19.98
CA THR A 333 4.12 15.95 20.07
C THR A 333 2.68 15.52 19.87
N GLY A 334 2.43 14.67 18.89
CA GLY A 334 1.12 14.07 18.66
C GLY A 334 0.94 12.81 19.50
N ASP A 335 -0.30 12.46 19.80
CA ASP A 335 -0.67 11.25 20.53
C ASP A 335 -1.24 10.19 19.59
N LEU A 336 -1.01 8.92 19.95
CA LEU A 336 -1.63 7.75 19.35
C LEU A 336 -2.35 6.96 20.42
N LEU A 337 -3.63 6.69 20.20
CA LEU A 337 -4.42 5.79 21.03
C LEU A 337 -5.10 4.76 20.12
N ASN A 338 -4.89 3.47 20.42
CA ASN A 338 -5.54 2.37 19.71
C ASN A 338 -6.01 1.34 20.73
N TYR A 339 -7.26 0.91 20.61
CA TYR A 339 -7.81 -0.17 21.41
C TYR A 339 -8.74 -1.03 20.58
N GLY A 340 -8.69 -2.32 20.85
CA GLY A 340 -9.48 -3.31 20.12
C GLY A 340 -9.85 -4.48 21.00
N LEU A 341 -10.97 -5.10 20.62
CA LEU A 341 -11.47 -6.32 21.23
C LEU A 341 -11.86 -7.29 20.13
N SER A 342 -11.42 -8.53 20.24
CA SER A 342 -11.85 -9.58 19.33
C SER A 342 -12.24 -10.84 20.06
N ALA A 343 -13.13 -11.64 19.45
CA ALA A 343 -13.54 -12.94 19.94
C ALA A 343 -13.59 -13.95 18.79
N GLN A 344 -13.12 -15.16 19.03
CA GLN A 344 -13.21 -16.26 18.09
C GLN A 344 -13.63 -17.55 18.75
N GLY A 345 -14.38 -18.35 18.03
CA GLY A 345 -14.87 -19.63 18.53
C GLY A 345 -15.52 -20.45 17.43
N GLY A 346 -16.03 -21.62 17.78
CA GLY A 346 -16.78 -22.44 16.86
C GLY A 346 -17.19 -23.78 17.46
N GLY A 347 -18.22 -24.39 16.87
CA GLY A 347 -18.61 -25.75 17.08
C GLY A 347 -18.09 -26.66 15.97
N ASP A 348 -18.59 -27.87 15.90
CA ASP A 348 -18.16 -28.88 14.91
C ASP A 348 -18.46 -28.45 13.47
N ARG A 349 -19.53 -27.68 13.25
CA ARG A 349 -20.04 -27.31 11.94
C ARG A 349 -20.06 -25.81 11.67
N TYR A 350 -19.58 -24.99 12.59
CA TYR A 350 -19.49 -23.54 12.40
C TYR A 350 -18.29 -22.97 13.11
N SER A 351 -17.86 -21.81 12.66
CA SER A 351 -16.86 -21.00 13.35
C SER A 351 -17.12 -19.53 13.09
N PHE A 352 -16.67 -18.67 14.02
CA PHE A 352 -16.80 -17.23 13.90
C PHE A 352 -15.58 -16.51 14.44
N PHE A 353 -15.34 -15.34 13.87
CA PHE A 353 -14.43 -14.32 14.37
C PHE A 353 -15.20 -12.99 14.35
N VAL A 354 -15.13 -12.24 15.43
CA VAL A 354 -15.70 -10.89 15.54
C VAL A 354 -14.67 -9.98 16.18
N SER A 355 -14.56 -8.77 15.65
CA SER A 355 -13.68 -7.73 16.20
C SER A 355 -14.32 -6.36 16.14
N GLY A 356 -13.80 -5.47 16.97
CA GLY A 356 -14.08 -4.05 16.94
C GLY A 356 -12.88 -3.29 17.43
N ASP A 357 -12.50 -2.21 16.71
CA ASP A 357 -11.34 -1.37 17.02
C ASP A 357 -11.65 0.12 16.95
N ARG A 358 -10.84 0.88 17.66
CA ARG A 358 -10.79 2.33 17.60
C ARG A 358 -9.36 2.81 17.59
N THR A 359 -8.99 3.60 16.58
CA THR A 359 -7.69 4.27 16.46
C THR A 359 -7.90 5.77 16.42
N GLU A 360 -7.11 6.52 17.19
CA GLU A 360 -7.01 7.97 17.14
C GLU A 360 -5.54 8.36 17.09
N GLU A 361 -5.17 9.16 16.08
CA GLU A 361 -3.81 9.67 15.92
C GLU A 361 -3.86 11.18 15.74
N GLU A 362 -3.00 11.90 16.44
CA GLU A 362 -2.76 13.32 16.26
C GLU A 362 -1.36 13.52 15.68
N GLY A 363 -1.24 14.40 14.67
CA GLY A 363 0.03 14.72 14.04
C GLY A 363 0.78 15.84 14.77
N VAL A 364 1.92 16.22 14.18
CA VAL A 364 2.79 17.30 14.74
C VAL A 364 2.25 18.71 14.49
N PHE A 365 1.17 18.85 13.72
CA PHE A 365 0.44 20.10 13.52
C PHE A 365 -0.98 20.00 14.07
N THR A 366 -1.49 21.07 14.64
CA THR A 366 -2.81 21.12 15.30
C THR A 366 -3.99 20.75 14.40
N ASN A 367 -3.86 20.91 13.08
CA ASN A 367 -4.87 20.56 12.09
C ASN A 367 -4.56 19.25 11.32
N ASN A 368 -3.78 18.36 11.97
CA ASN A 368 -3.53 17.01 11.44
C ASN A 368 -4.00 15.95 12.43
N ASN A 369 -5.02 15.18 12.06
CA ASN A 369 -5.48 14.04 12.85
C ASN A 369 -6.13 12.96 11.98
N PHE A 370 -6.14 11.74 12.52
CA PHE A 370 -6.80 10.59 11.92
C PHE A 370 -7.56 9.82 13.00
N LYS A 371 -8.81 9.45 12.70
CA LYS A 371 -9.63 8.61 13.57
C LYS A 371 -10.27 7.50 12.75
N ARG A 372 -10.20 6.27 13.25
CA ARG A 372 -10.89 5.11 12.68
C ARG A 372 -11.73 4.42 13.77
N SER A 373 -12.89 3.94 13.40
CA SER A 373 -13.63 2.91 14.11
C SER A 373 -14.01 1.84 13.11
N ALA A 374 -13.75 0.58 13.42
CA ALA A 374 -14.11 -0.53 12.54
C ALA A 374 -14.69 -1.69 13.35
N ALA A 375 -15.52 -2.49 12.68
CA ALA A 375 -16.04 -3.74 13.18
C ALA A 375 -16.06 -4.78 12.07
N ARG A 376 -15.68 -6.01 12.40
CA ARG A 376 -15.65 -7.15 11.49
C ARG A 376 -16.40 -8.34 12.07
N LEU A 377 -17.05 -9.08 11.17
CA LEU A 377 -17.62 -10.38 11.46
C LEU A 377 -17.28 -11.35 10.32
N ASN A 378 -16.59 -12.42 10.65
CA ASN A 378 -16.39 -13.56 9.77
C ASN A 378 -17.10 -14.78 10.37
N PHE A 379 -17.97 -15.40 9.58
CA PHE A 379 -18.73 -16.58 9.98
C PHE A 379 -18.60 -17.66 8.91
N THR A 380 -18.30 -18.88 9.33
CA THR A 380 -18.23 -20.04 8.43
C THR A 380 -19.14 -21.13 8.97
N ALA A 381 -19.95 -21.72 8.10
CA ALA A 381 -20.82 -22.84 8.42
C ALA A 381 -20.60 -23.99 7.42
N SER A 382 -20.62 -25.22 7.92
CA SER A 382 -20.57 -26.45 7.10
C SER A 382 -21.85 -27.25 7.36
N PRO A 383 -22.96 -26.92 6.68
CA PRO A 383 -24.23 -27.63 6.87
C PRO A 383 -24.09 -29.13 6.60
N THR A 384 -23.23 -29.48 5.67
CA THR A 384 -22.85 -30.88 5.34
C THR A 384 -21.35 -30.96 5.12
N ASP A 385 -20.78 -32.15 5.05
CA ASP A 385 -19.37 -32.39 4.76
C ASP A 385 -18.97 -31.97 3.31
N LYS A 386 -19.97 -31.68 2.46
CA LYS A 386 -19.80 -31.30 1.06
C LYS A 386 -19.95 -29.78 0.82
N VAL A 387 -20.39 -29.02 1.80
CA VAL A 387 -20.72 -27.60 1.66
C VAL A 387 -20.12 -26.80 2.79
N ASP A 388 -19.28 -25.82 2.43
CA ASP A 388 -18.81 -24.78 3.31
C ASP A 388 -19.28 -23.40 2.82
N ILE A 389 -19.90 -22.65 3.70
CA ILE A 389 -20.37 -21.28 3.41
C ILE A 389 -19.65 -20.34 4.37
N SER A 390 -18.92 -19.39 3.84
CA SER A 390 -18.25 -18.34 4.61
C SER A 390 -18.85 -16.98 4.28
N VAL A 391 -19.15 -16.19 5.31
CA VAL A 391 -19.59 -14.80 5.17
C VAL A 391 -18.57 -13.93 5.89
N SER A 392 -18.06 -12.92 5.20
CA SER A 392 -17.14 -11.90 5.72
C SER A 392 -17.82 -10.54 5.62
N THR A 393 -17.86 -9.80 6.72
CA THR A 393 -18.49 -8.48 6.76
C THR A 393 -17.61 -7.53 7.54
N GLN A 394 -17.40 -6.33 7.01
CA GLN A 394 -16.69 -5.25 7.68
C GLN A 394 -17.45 -3.95 7.50
N TYR A 395 -17.58 -3.18 8.56
CA TYR A 395 -17.98 -1.78 8.54
C TYR A 395 -16.88 -0.95 9.17
N SER A 396 -16.59 0.19 8.56
CA SER A 396 -15.60 1.14 9.11
C SER A 396 -16.04 2.58 8.86
N ARG A 397 -15.62 3.44 9.77
CA ARG A 397 -15.72 4.90 9.64
C ARG A 397 -14.39 5.53 9.94
N THR A 398 -13.91 6.37 9.03
CA THR A 398 -12.68 7.16 9.19
C THR A 398 -13.01 8.64 9.16
N ASP A 399 -12.20 9.43 9.86
CA ASP A 399 -12.24 10.88 9.90
C ASP A 399 -10.79 11.38 9.88
N THR A 400 -10.40 12.00 8.78
CA THR A 400 -9.03 12.44 8.53
C THR A 400 -9.02 13.94 8.29
N ARG A 401 -8.14 14.66 8.97
CA ARG A 401 -7.87 16.08 8.74
C ARG A 401 -6.41 16.23 8.33
N LEU A 402 -6.18 16.84 7.17
CA LEU A 402 -4.84 17.02 6.61
C LEU A 402 -4.49 18.50 6.52
N PRO A 403 -3.30 18.91 7.01
CA PRO A 403 -2.76 20.25 6.75
C PRO A 403 -2.38 20.35 5.28
N LEU A 404 -2.32 21.57 4.75
CA LEU A 404 -1.71 21.79 3.44
C LEU A 404 -0.22 21.48 3.47
N ASN A 405 0.22 20.75 2.47
CA ASN A 405 1.61 20.42 2.19
C ASN A 405 2.13 21.32 1.07
N ASP A 406 3.40 21.20 0.66
CA ASP A 406 3.99 21.92 -0.47
C ASP A 406 4.03 23.46 -0.31
N ASN A 407 4.18 24.15 -1.41
CA ASN A 407 4.13 25.60 -1.52
C ASN A 407 2.69 26.19 -1.41
N ALA A 408 1.78 25.46 -0.80
CA ALA A 408 0.42 25.92 -0.59
C ALA A 408 0.36 27.11 0.39
N SER A 409 -0.46 28.12 0.08
CA SER A 409 -0.50 29.38 0.83
C SER A 409 -0.78 29.22 2.32
N TYR A 410 -1.57 28.23 2.71
CA TYR A 410 -1.87 27.88 4.10
C TYR A 410 -1.01 26.73 4.65
N GLY A 411 0.05 26.32 3.92
CA GLY A 411 0.96 25.27 4.35
C GLY A 411 1.91 25.73 5.45
N TRP A 412 2.04 24.92 6.51
CA TRP A 412 2.94 25.17 7.63
C TRP A 412 4.39 25.29 7.17
N LEU A 413 4.87 24.35 6.39
CA LEU A 413 6.27 24.31 5.93
C LEU A 413 6.58 25.44 4.96
N ARG A 414 5.64 25.76 4.04
CA ARG A 414 5.81 26.88 3.14
C ARG A 414 6.02 28.19 3.88
N ASN A 415 5.14 28.51 4.83
CA ASN A 415 5.21 29.78 5.53
C ASN A 415 6.39 29.86 6.49
N ALA A 416 6.80 28.71 7.07
CA ALA A 416 7.97 28.62 7.91
C ALA A 416 9.28 28.72 7.12
N TYR A 417 9.46 27.88 6.08
CA TYR A 417 10.74 27.77 5.35
C TYR A 417 11.04 28.96 4.44
N ARG A 418 9.99 29.62 3.95
CA ARG A 418 10.09 30.83 3.14
C ARG A 418 10.08 32.13 3.98
N GLY A 419 9.99 31.98 5.30
CA GLY A 419 9.97 33.11 6.23
C GLY A 419 11.30 33.85 6.30
N ARG A 420 11.27 35.11 6.73
CA ARG A 420 12.45 35.95 6.96
C ARG A 420 12.53 36.35 8.43
N PRO A 421 13.56 35.93 9.16
CA PRO A 421 13.73 36.29 10.56
C PRO A 421 13.67 37.81 10.80
N GLY A 422 12.87 38.20 11.79
CA GLY A 422 12.79 39.59 12.21
C GLY A 422 12.19 40.58 11.21
N ASP A 423 11.54 40.13 10.17
CA ASP A 423 10.92 40.97 9.13
C ASP A 423 9.39 40.95 9.28
N LEU A 424 8.75 42.12 9.39
CA LEU A 424 7.29 42.26 9.39
C LEU A 424 6.79 42.97 8.11
N SER A 425 7.67 43.26 7.16
CA SER A 425 7.33 43.90 5.89
C SER A 425 6.84 42.92 4.84
N GLY A 426 6.15 43.42 3.84
CA GLY A 426 5.87 42.67 2.61
C GLY A 426 5.10 41.36 2.79
N GLY A 427 4.29 41.21 3.85
CA GLY A 427 3.52 40.03 4.14
C GLY A 427 4.26 38.98 4.98
N PHE A 428 5.31 39.36 5.70
CA PHE A 428 5.95 38.54 6.73
C PHE A 428 5.30 38.80 8.10
N ALA A 429 4.69 37.77 8.68
CA ALA A 429 4.10 37.83 10.00
C ALA A 429 5.07 37.25 11.03
N ALA A 430 5.77 38.06 11.80
CA ALA A 430 6.74 37.63 12.81
C ALA A 430 7.75 36.55 12.30
N GLY A 431 8.30 36.80 11.11
CA GLY A 431 9.25 35.88 10.46
C GLY A 431 8.61 34.80 9.59
N TRP A 432 7.30 34.65 9.60
CA TRP A 432 6.55 33.74 8.72
C TRP A 432 6.25 34.41 7.37
N ARG A 433 6.20 33.62 6.30
CA ARG A 433 5.82 34.14 4.98
C ARG A 433 4.33 34.13 4.77
N GLY A 434 3.70 35.29 4.81
CA GLY A 434 2.29 35.48 4.49
C GLY A 434 1.36 35.23 5.66
N LEU A 435 1.22 33.97 6.09
CA LEU A 435 0.29 33.59 7.15
C LEU A 435 1.02 33.19 8.43
N GLY A 436 0.49 33.64 9.56
CA GLY A 436 0.93 33.23 10.88
C GLY A 436 0.28 31.90 11.32
N PRO A 437 0.77 31.31 12.44
CA PRO A 437 0.30 30.02 12.94
C PRO A 437 -1.21 29.95 13.17
N GLU A 438 -1.80 30.96 13.75
CA GLU A 438 -3.24 31.02 14.05
C GLU A 438 -4.10 30.91 12.79
N GLN A 439 -3.69 31.59 11.72
CA GLN A 439 -4.41 31.59 10.44
C GLN A 439 -4.28 30.22 9.74
N MET A 440 -3.11 29.59 9.80
CA MET A 440 -2.90 28.25 9.23
C MET A 440 -3.66 27.16 10.00
N ALA A 441 -3.81 27.29 11.31
CA ALA A 441 -4.54 26.33 12.16
C ALA A 441 -6.05 26.29 11.87
N ILE A 442 -6.64 27.42 11.40
CA ILE A 442 -8.08 27.50 11.08
C ILE A 442 -8.42 26.80 9.77
N TYR A 443 -7.45 26.68 8.84
CA TYR A 443 -7.64 25.93 7.61
C TYR A 443 -8.13 24.52 7.91
N ASP A 444 -9.17 24.08 7.21
CA ASP A 444 -9.77 22.77 7.44
C ASP A 444 -9.98 22.02 6.12
N ASN A 445 -9.19 20.96 5.94
CA ASN A 445 -9.37 19.96 4.89
C ASN A 445 -9.65 18.62 5.56
N ARG A 446 -10.88 18.16 5.46
CA ARG A 446 -11.38 17.01 6.21
C ARG A 446 -12.07 16.02 5.30
N THR A 447 -11.70 14.77 5.45
CA THR A 447 -12.32 13.63 4.79
C THR A 447 -12.98 12.74 5.84
N ARG A 448 -14.30 12.57 5.75
CA ARG A 448 -15.06 11.56 6.50
C ARG A 448 -15.47 10.47 5.53
N ALA A 449 -15.13 9.22 5.83
CA ALA A 449 -15.50 8.10 4.98
C ALA A 449 -16.20 7.02 5.81
N GLU A 450 -17.22 6.43 5.21
CA GLU A 450 -17.88 5.22 5.70
C GLU A 450 -17.74 4.14 4.64
N ARG A 451 -17.40 2.93 5.06
CA ARG A 451 -17.20 1.81 4.14
C ARG A 451 -17.83 0.54 4.69
N PHE A 452 -18.47 -0.18 3.81
CA PHE A 452 -19.07 -1.47 4.07
C PHE A 452 -18.58 -2.49 3.05
N ILE A 453 -17.91 -3.54 3.53
CA ILE A 453 -17.46 -4.66 2.71
C ILE A 453 -18.22 -5.88 3.18
N ILE A 454 -18.88 -6.58 2.27
CA ILE A 454 -19.55 -7.85 2.54
C ILE A 454 -19.27 -8.84 1.43
N GLY A 455 -19.00 -10.07 1.82
CA GLY A 455 -18.83 -11.18 0.88
C GLY A 455 -19.37 -12.50 1.42
N ALA A 456 -19.80 -13.32 0.50
CA ALA A 456 -20.20 -14.68 0.75
C ALA A 456 -19.48 -15.62 -0.21
N THR A 457 -18.81 -16.63 0.33
CA THR A 457 -18.15 -17.68 -0.45
C THR A 457 -18.76 -19.03 -0.11
N ALA A 458 -19.25 -19.75 -1.12
CA ALA A 458 -19.74 -21.10 -0.99
C ALA A 458 -18.78 -22.06 -1.71
N ASN A 459 -18.23 -23.02 -0.98
CA ASN A 459 -17.48 -24.13 -1.53
C ASN A 459 -18.39 -25.37 -1.52
N TYR A 460 -18.52 -26.03 -2.67
CA TYR A 460 -19.34 -27.19 -2.83
C TYR A 460 -18.60 -28.34 -3.54
N GLN A 461 -18.46 -29.46 -2.87
CA GLN A 461 -17.80 -30.66 -3.38
C GLN A 461 -18.81 -31.82 -3.47
N PRO A 462 -19.62 -31.90 -4.54
CA PRO A 462 -20.65 -32.97 -4.69
C PRO A 462 -20.04 -34.36 -4.71
N VAL A 463 -18.87 -34.49 -5.34
CA VAL A 463 -18.08 -35.71 -5.47
C VAL A 463 -16.61 -35.42 -5.23
N SER A 464 -15.80 -36.41 -4.88
CA SER A 464 -14.39 -36.21 -4.48
C SER A 464 -13.52 -35.54 -5.55
N TRP A 465 -13.83 -35.72 -6.82
CA TRP A 465 -13.08 -35.22 -7.96
C TRP A 465 -13.59 -33.88 -8.53
N PHE A 466 -14.71 -33.34 -8.03
CA PHE A 466 -15.25 -32.05 -8.52
C PHE A 466 -15.53 -31.09 -7.38
N LYS A 467 -14.81 -29.96 -7.40
CA LYS A 467 -14.92 -28.85 -6.45
C LYS A 467 -15.47 -27.62 -7.14
N ASN A 468 -16.36 -26.91 -6.48
CA ASN A 468 -16.91 -25.64 -6.93
C ASN A 468 -16.71 -24.57 -5.87
N ARG A 469 -16.43 -23.35 -6.30
CA ARG A 469 -16.39 -22.17 -5.46
C ARG A 469 -17.18 -21.05 -6.12
N LEU A 470 -18.09 -20.45 -5.39
CA LEU A 470 -18.81 -19.24 -5.78
C LEU A 470 -18.55 -18.18 -4.73
N THR A 471 -18.05 -17.01 -5.17
CA THR A 471 -17.85 -15.83 -4.32
C THR A 471 -18.72 -14.69 -4.82
N LEU A 472 -19.47 -14.07 -3.92
CA LEU A 472 -20.26 -12.86 -4.16
C LEU A 472 -19.75 -11.79 -3.22
N GLY A 473 -19.49 -10.59 -3.71
CA GLY A 473 -18.93 -9.51 -2.92
C GLY A 473 -19.46 -8.13 -3.29
N LEU A 474 -19.53 -7.28 -2.29
CA LEU A 474 -19.80 -5.85 -2.43
C LEU A 474 -18.84 -5.07 -1.53
N ASP A 475 -18.16 -4.10 -2.12
CA ASP A 475 -17.45 -3.02 -1.40
C ASP A 475 -18.16 -1.70 -1.72
N ALA A 476 -18.77 -1.09 -0.72
CA ALA A 476 -19.50 0.17 -0.84
C ALA A 476 -18.89 1.22 0.08
N GLY A 477 -18.51 2.35 -0.48
CA GLY A 477 -17.91 3.47 0.24
C GLY A 477 -18.60 4.79 -0.06
N THR A 478 -18.86 5.57 0.98
CA THR A 478 -19.32 6.96 0.87
C THR A 478 -18.31 7.85 1.55
N ARG A 479 -18.05 9.01 0.96
CA ARG A 479 -17.13 10.01 1.55
C ARG A 479 -17.76 11.38 1.53
N LEU A 480 -17.37 12.19 2.48
CA LEU A 480 -17.62 13.64 2.50
C LEU A 480 -16.28 14.33 2.71
N ASN A 481 -15.79 14.94 1.64
CA ASN A 481 -14.61 15.79 1.70
C ASN A 481 -15.08 17.24 1.88
N THR A 482 -14.53 17.93 2.85
CA THR A 482 -14.83 19.33 3.14
C THR A 482 -13.54 20.13 3.10
N LEU A 483 -13.55 21.24 2.36
CA LEU A 483 -12.46 22.20 2.29
C LEU A 483 -12.96 23.56 2.76
N PHE A 484 -12.24 24.21 3.69
CA PHE A 484 -12.60 25.50 4.21
C PHE A 484 -11.38 26.41 4.30
N TYR A 485 -11.50 27.58 3.70
CA TYR A 485 -10.59 28.71 3.84
C TYR A 485 -11.31 29.86 4.56
N PRO A 486 -10.76 30.40 5.66
CA PRO A 486 -11.39 31.50 6.39
C PRO A 486 -11.34 32.82 5.62
N LYS A 487 -12.20 33.78 6.04
CA LYS A 487 -12.21 35.13 5.51
C LYS A 487 -10.96 35.90 5.89
N ASN A 488 -10.67 36.97 5.13
CA ASN A 488 -9.60 37.93 5.39
C ASN A 488 -8.20 37.29 5.49
N THR A 489 -8.00 36.18 4.85
CA THR A 489 -6.71 35.54 4.74
C THR A 489 -6.01 35.99 3.46
N PHE A 490 -4.73 36.26 3.55
CA PHE A 490 -3.92 37.09 2.65
C PHE A 490 -3.68 36.54 1.24
N TYR A 491 -4.11 35.33 0.86
CA TYR A 491 -3.65 34.72 -0.38
C TYR A 491 -4.75 34.26 -1.35
N GLY A 492 -4.65 34.78 -2.59
CA GLY A 492 -5.45 34.44 -3.75
C GLY A 492 -6.69 35.33 -3.91
N ALA A 493 -6.84 35.94 -5.07
CA ALA A 493 -7.95 36.82 -5.38
C ALA A 493 -9.33 36.21 -5.14
N ASN A 494 -9.41 34.89 -5.21
CA ASN A 494 -10.67 34.13 -5.10
C ASN A 494 -11.02 33.67 -3.68
N THR A 495 -10.07 33.64 -2.72
CA THR A 495 -10.30 33.12 -1.36
C THR A 495 -10.34 34.20 -0.28
N HIS A 496 -10.06 35.46 -0.62
CA HIS A 496 -10.06 36.58 0.33
C HIS A 496 -11.33 36.74 1.17
N ASN A 497 -12.47 36.38 0.59
CA ASN A 497 -13.76 36.53 1.23
C ASN A 497 -14.25 35.20 1.87
N GLY A 498 -13.36 34.24 2.03
CA GLY A 498 -13.69 32.89 2.53
C GLY A 498 -14.22 31.97 1.44
N TYR A 499 -13.90 30.67 1.57
CA TYR A 499 -14.27 29.63 0.62
C TYR A 499 -14.62 28.35 1.37
N ILE A 500 -15.67 27.70 0.94
CA ILE A 500 -16.07 26.38 1.40
C ILE A 500 -16.43 25.50 0.22
N ALA A 501 -15.96 24.25 0.23
CA ALA A 501 -16.33 23.26 -0.75
C ALA A 501 -16.65 21.92 -0.09
N GLN A 502 -17.56 21.19 -0.69
CA GLN A 502 -17.90 19.82 -0.33
C GLN A 502 -17.90 18.94 -1.57
N TYR A 503 -17.20 17.81 -1.48
CA TYR A 503 -17.16 16.78 -2.51
C TYR A 503 -17.56 15.46 -1.89
N ALA A 504 -18.68 14.90 -2.37
CA ALA A 504 -19.34 13.74 -1.80
C ALA A 504 -19.38 12.56 -2.80
N PRO A 505 -18.25 11.83 -2.98
CA PRO A 505 -18.22 10.65 -3.83
C PRO A 505 -18.82 9.42 -3.13
N GLU A 506 -19.51 8.61 -3.92
CA GLU A 506 -19.95 7.27 -3.59
C GLU A 506 -19.33 6.27 -4.56
N THR A 507 -18.78 5.18 -4.03
CA THR A 507 -18.15 4.11 -4.82
C THR A 507 -18.78 2.77 -4.49
N ARG A 508 -19.00 1.93 -5.51
CA ARG A 508 -19.48 0.55 -5.33
C ARG A 508 -18.75 -0.39 -6.26
N HIS A 509 -18.18 -1.45 -5.69
CA HIS A 509 -17.57 -2.56 -6.42
C HIS A 509 -18.35 -3.83 -6.16
N TRP A 510 -18.89 -4.44 -7.19
CA TRP A 510 -19.50 -5.78 -7.14
C TRP A 510 -18.51 -6.79 -7.69
N THR A 511 -18.45 -7.92 -7.03
CA THR A 511 -17.66 -9.08 -7.43
C THR A 511 -18.56 -10.30 -7.48
N LEU A 512 -18.56 -11.02 -8.59
CA LEU A 512 -19.07 -12.37 -8.70
C LEU A 512 -17.98 -13.20 -9.33
N ASP A 513 -17.51 -14.23 -8.63
CA ASP A 513 -16.47 -15.15 -9.08
C ASP A 513 -16.96 -16.58 -8.92
N TYR A 514 -16.90 -17.37 -9.99
CA TYR A 514 -17.18 -18.78 -9.98
C TYR A 514 -15.99 -19.56 -10.54
N ALA A 515 -15.58 -20.61 -9.83
CA ALA A 515 -14.56 -21.54 -10.28
C ALA A 515 -15.00 -22.99 -10.03
N GLY A 516 -14.89 -23.82 -11.05
CA GLY A 516 -15.02 -25.27 -10.99
C GLY A 516 -13.67 -25.93 -11.24
N THR A 517 -13.32 -26.94 -10.43
CA THR A 517 -12.08 -27.72 -10.60
C THR A 517 -12.39 -29.19 -10.62
N ILE A 518 -11.95 -29.87 -11.66
CA ILE A 518 -12.02 -31.34 -11.85
C ILE A 518 -10.62 -31.90 -11.59
N SER A 519 -10.46 -32.60 -10.47
CA SER A 519 -9.19 -33.24 -10.06
C SER A 519 -9.24 -34.74 -10.32
N LYS A 520 -8.32 -35.25 -11.11
CA LYS A 520 -8.28 -36.67 -11.48
C LYS A 520 -6.87 -37.21 -11.45
N ALA A 521 -6.66 -38.32 -10.76
CA ALA A 521 -5.48 -39.16 -10.97
C ALA A 521 -5.67 -39.96 -12.26
N ILE A 522 -4.83 -39.70 -13.26
CA ILE A 522 -4.86 -40.43 -14.54
C ILE A 522 -4.26 -41.80 -14.32
N ASN A 523 -3.18 -41.88 -13.55
CA ASN A 523 -2.53 -43.08 -13.03
C ASN A 523 -1.82 -42.78 -11.71
N GLU A 524 -1.00 -43.69 -11.18
CA GLU A 524 -0.29 -43.52 -9.91
C GLU A 524 0.72 -42.38 -9.94
N ASP A 525 1.26 -42.03 -11.11
CA ASP A 525 2.28 -41.00 -11.31
C ASP A 525 1.71 -39.65 -11.79
N ILE A 526 0.55 -39.63 -12.45
CA ILE A 526 0.05 -38.45 -13.17
C ILE A 526 -1.27 -37.98 -12.57
N THR A 527 -1.30 -36.73 -12.16
CA THR A 527 -2.50 -35.99 -11.74
C THR A 527 -2.85 -34.91 -12.74
N SER A 528 -4.13 -34.63 -12.92
CA SER A 528 -4.67 -33.56 -13.75
C SER A 528 -5.69 -32.80 -12.94
N ASP A 529 -5.54 -31.46 -12.91
CA ASP A 529 -6.45 -30.50 -12.31
C ASP A 529 -6.93 -29.51 -13.39
N PHE A 530 -8.07 -29.84 -13.98
CA PHE A 530 -8.73 -28.98 -14.96
C PHE A 530 -9.64 -28.00 -14.24
N SER A 531 -9.41 -26.71 -14.44
CA SER A 531 -10.20 -25.65 -13.83
C SER A 531 -10.80 -24.73 -14.89
N PHE A 532 -12.02 -24.29 -14.64
CA PHE A 532 -12.72 -23.32 -15.47
C PHE A 532 -13.53 -22.38 -14.60
N GLY A 533 -13.80 -21.20 -15.10
CA GLY A 533 -14.59 -20.26 -14.33
C GLY A 533 -14.92 -18.99 -15.08
N MET A 534 -15.65 -18.15 -14.36
CA MET A 534 -16.02 -16.81 -14.81
C MET A 534 -15.94 -15.83 -13.64
N ASP A 535 -15.58 -14.61 -13.93
CA ASP A 535 -15.73 -13.50 -13.02
C ASP A 535 -16.47 -12.33 -13.67
N PHE A 536 -17.32 -11.73 -12.89
CA PHE A 536 -17.99 -10.47 -13.24
C PHE A 536 -17.67 -9.42 -12.20
N LYS A 537 -17.18 -8.28 -12.67
CA LYS A 537 -16.85 -7.11 -11.85
C LYS A 537 -17.64 -5.92 -12.36
N ALA A 538 -18.23 -5.18 -11.46
CA ALA A 538 -18.85 -3.90 -11.80
C ALA A 538 -18.35 -2.84 -10.83
N TYR A 539 -17.98 -1.70 -11.36
CA TYR A 539 -17.61 -0.50 -10.63
C TYR A 539 -18.57 0.61 -10.98
N ARG A 540 -19.01 1.33 -9.96
CA ARG A 540 -19.82 2.54 -10.12
C ARG A 540 -19.29 3.61 -9.20
N PHE A 541 -19.11 4.77 -9.74
CA PHE A 541 -18.71 5.97 -9.06
C PHE A 541 -19.72 7.08 -9.37
N GLU A 542 -20.15 7.77 -8.34
CA GLU A 542 -21.01 8.94 -8.44
C GLU A 542 -20.49 9.98 -7.46
N ALA A 543 -20.42 11.24 -7.86
CA ALA A 543 -20.03 12.29 -6.97
C ALA A 543 -20.83 13.57 -7.21
N VAL A 544 -21.12 14.26 -6.12
CA VAL A 544 -21.67 15.61 -6.14
C VAL A 544 -20.64 16.51 -5.51
N GLU A 545 -20.30 17.61 -6.20
CA GLU A 545 -19.47 18.68 -5.68
C GLU A 545 -20.28 19.96 -5.61
N ALA A 546 -20.09 20.68 -4.52
CA ALA A 546 -20.62 22.02 -4.37
C ALA A 546 -19.60 22.91 -3.65
N TRP A 547 -19.49 24.16 -4.07
CA TRP A 547 -18.63 25.12 -3.39
C TRP A 547 -19.29 26.51 -3.30
N GLY A 548 -18.86 27.26 -2.30
CA GLY A 548 -19.29 28.62 -2.04
C GLY A 548 -18.13 29.55 -1.76
N GLN A 549 -18.14 30.71 -2.35
CA GLN A 549 -17.15 31.76 -2.20
C GLN A 549 -17.79 33.07 -1.71
N GLY A 550 -17.06 33.85 -0.89
CA GLY A 550 -17.61 35.04 -0.27
C GLY A 550 -18.52 34.70 0.89
N LEU A 551 -17.97 34.06 1.92
CA LEU A 551 -18.71 33.64 3.11
C LEU A 551 -19.20 34.87 3.91
N PHE A 552 -20.37 34.76 4.53
CA PHE A 552 -20.88 35.75 5.45
C PHE A 552 -19.99 35.88 6.70
N SER A 553 -19.57 34.75 7.27
CA SER A 553 -18.74 34.64 8.47
C SER A 553 -18.00 33.32 8.50
N ASP A 554 -16.83 33.25 9.14
CA ASP A 554 -16.08 31.99 9.35
C ASP A 554 -16.80 31.02 10.30
N ASN A 555 -17.73 31.53 11.11
CA ASN A 555 -18.55 30.69 12.00
C ASN A 555 -19.75 30.04 11.30
N VAL A 556 -20.13 30.52 10.10
CA VAL A 556 -21.23 29.99 9.30
C VAL A 556 -20.67 29.29 8.08
N ARG A 557 -20.34 28.01 8.26
CA ARG A 557 -19.70 27.18 7.23
C ARG A 557 -20.73 26.44 6.37
N LEU A 558 -21.61 27.19 5.72
CA LEU A 558 -22.68 26.68 4.85
C LEU A 558 -22.49 27.25 3.43
N ILE A 559 -22.47 26.37 2.43
CA ILE A 559 -22.29 26.75 1.02
C ILE A 559 -23.39 27.72 0.58
N GLY A 560 -24.66 27.43 0.93
CA GLY A 560 -25.82 28.25 0.53
C GLY A 560 -25.87 29.67 1.12
N THR A 561 -24.95 30.02 2.05
CA THR A 561 -24.81 31.37 2.62
C THR A 561 -23.69 32.18 1.97
N ALA A 562 -22.97 31.60 1.03
CA ALA A 562 -21.91 32.25 0.29
C ALA A 562 -22.49 33.21 -0.78
N ASN A 563 -21.71 34.23 -1.15
CA ASN A 563 -22.10 35.21 -2.14
C ASN A 563 -22.19 34.59 -3.55
N GLN A 564 -21.33 33.61 -3.84
CA GLN A 564 -21.35 32.83 -5.07
C GLN A 564 -21.36 31.35 -4.73
N THR A 565 -22.22 30.57 -5.39
CA THR A 565 -22.31 29.13 -5.21
C THR A 565 -22.26 28.43 -6.56
N PHE A 566 -21.67 27.24 -6.57
CA PHE A 566 -21.54 26.41 -7.76
C PHE A 566 -21.75 24.94 -7.36
N GLY A 567 -22.26 24.12 -8.30
CA GLY A 567 -22.39 22.69 -8.13
C GLY A 567 -22.07 21.95 -9.41
N SER A 568 -21.56 20.73 -9.26
CA SER A 568 -21.28 19.80 -10.36
C SER A 568 -21.55 18.37 -9.93
N GLU A 569 -21.74 17.50 -10.90
CA GLU A 569 -21.91 16.06 -10.72
C GLU A 569 -20.95 15.31 -11.64
N SER A 570 -20.49 14.16 -11.18
CA SER A 570 -19.70 13.24 -11.99
C SER A 570 -20.21 11.81 -11.81
N PHE A 571 -20.08 11.04 -12.88
CA PHE A 571 -20.53 9.66 -12.94
C PHE A 571 -19.57 8.83 -13.77
N GLU A 572 -19.22 7.63 -13.26
CA GLU A 572 -18.44 6.63 -13.98
C GLU A 572 -19.02 5.24 -13.71
N GLU A 573 -19.08 4.42 -14.74
CA GLU A 573 -19.45 3.01 -14.60
C GLU A 573 -18.55 2.15 -15.49
N GLN A 574 -18.07 1.04 -14.90
CA GLN A 574 -17.30 0.04 -15.60
C GLN A 574 -17.85 -1.35 -15.28
N ARG A 575 -17.95 -2.20 -16.30
CA ARG A 575 -18.32 -3.62 -16.16
C ARG A 575 -17.34 -4.48 -16.93
N THR A 576 -16.85 -5.52 -16.28
CA THR A 576 -15.93 -6.48 -16.90
C THR A 576 -16.45 -7.89 -16.66
N LEU A 577 -16.47 -8.69 -17.72
CA LEU A 577 -16.80 -10.11 -17.68
C LEU A 577 -15.63 -10.92 -18.22
N GLY A 578 -15.12 -11.82 -17.41
CA GLY A 578 -14.00 -12.69 -17.74
C GLY A 578 -14.37 -14.15 -17.71
N PHE A 579 -13.80 -14.95 -18.62
CA PHE A 579 -13.86 -16.41 -18.60
C PHE A 579 -12.45 -16.97 -18.64
N PHE A 580 -12.20 -18.03 -17.88
CA PHE A 580 -10.91 -18.68 -17.92
C PHE A 580 -11.02 -20.20 -17.95
N VAL A 581 -10.00 -20.83 -18.53
CA VAL A 581 -9.72 -22.25 -18.44
C VAL A 581 -8.26 -22.47 -18.10
N GLN A 582 -7.98 -23.48 -17.30
CA GLN A 582 -6.62 -23.83 -16.90
C GLN A 582 -6.50 -25.34 -16.70
N GLU A 583 -5.40 -25.91 -17.19
CA GLU A 583 -5.01 -27.28 -16.91
C GLU A 583 -3.67 -27.29 -16.16
N GLN A 584 -3.59 -28.05 -15.07
CA GLN A 584 -2.36 -28.35 -14.36
C GLN A 584 -2.13 -29.85 -14.34
N VAL A 585 -1.02 -30.28 -14.93
CA VAL A 585 -0.58 -31.68 -14.91
C VAL A 585 0.57 -31.82 -13.94
N GLY A 586 0.43 -32.72 -12.98
CA GLY A 586 1.48 -33.09 -12.03
C GLY A 586 2.03 -34.49 -12.36
N TRP A 587 3.36 -34.64 -12.41
CA TRP A 587 4.03 -35.90 -12.56
C TRP A 587 4.83 -36.25 -11.30
N LYS A 588 4.50 -37.40 -10.68
CA LYS A 588 5.08 -37.92 -9.45
C LYS A 588 5.10 -36.90 -8.29
N ASN A 589 4.16 -35.96 -8.31
CA ASN A 589 4.12 -34.82 -7.37
C ASN A 589 5.42 -33.99 -7.30
N ARG A 590 6.29 -34.08 -8.32
CA ARG A 590 7.59 -33.40 -8.41
C ARG A 590 7.68 -32.41 -9.55
N VAL A 591 7.12 -32.77 -10.73
CA VAL A 591 7.09 -31.88 -11.91
C VAL A 591 5.66 -31.45 -12.14
N PHE A 592 5.45 -30.16 -12.30
CA PHE A 592 4.16 -29.56 -12.57
C PHE A 592 4.23 -28.66 -13.79
N LEU A 593 3.29 -28.84 -14.70
CA LEU A 593 3.11 -27.99 -15.88
C LEU A 593 1.69 -27.44 -15.87
N THR A 594 1.55 -26.11 -15.96
CA THR A 594 0.26 -25.43 -15.96
C THR A 594 0.13 -24.59 -17.22
N GLY A 595 -0.96 -24.78 -17.97
CA GLY A 595 -1.36 -23.94 -19.08
C GLY A 595 -2.72 -23.31 -18.82
N GLY A 596 -2.89 -22.05 -19.16
CA GLY A 596 -4.16 -21.36 -18.94
C GLY A 596 -4.44 -20.29 -20.01
N LEU A 597 -5.71 -20.02 -20.21
CA LEU A 597 -6.20 -18.99 -21.09
C LEU A 597 -7.38 -18.26 -20.44
N ARG A 598 -7.32 -16.96 -20.45
CA ARG A 598 -8.41 -16.08 -20.03
C ARG A 598 -8.87 -15.19 -21.19
N MET A 599 -10.15 -14.90 -21.22
CA MET A 599 -10.78 -13.97 -22.15
C MET A 599 -11.58 -12.95 -21.35
N ASP A 600 -11.33 -11.67 -21.61
CA ASP A 600 -12.09 -10.56 -21.00
C ASP A 600 -12.83 -9.75 -22.05
N ASN A 601 -14.01 -9.28 -21.64
CA ASN A 601 -14.77 -8.21 -22.27
C ASN A 601 -15.04 -7.12 -21.21
N SER A 602 -14.81 -5.86 -21.56
CA SER A 602 -15.04 -4.72 -20.66
C SER A 602 -15.74 -3.57 -21.38
N SER A 603 -16.61 -2.89 -20.65
CA SER A 603 -17.32 -1.71 -21.17
C SER A 603 -16.42 -0.50 -21.45
N VAL A 604 -15.16 -0.53 -21.00
CA VAL A 604 -14.19 0.55 -21.25
C VAL A 604 -13.34 0.34 -22.50
N PHE A 605 -13.49 -0.80 -23.17
CA PHE A 605 -12.84 -1.04 -24.46
C PHE A 605 -13.57 -0.28 -25.57
N GLY A 606 -12.83 0.14 -26.59
CA GLY A 606 -13.40 0.76 -27.76
C GLY A 606 -14.42 -0.13 -28.45
N SER A 607 -15.36 0.47 -29.19
CA SER A 607 -16.49 -0.24 -29.81
C SER A 607 -16.07 -1.32 -30.81
N GLU A 608 -14.88 -1.21 -31.41
CA GLU A 608 -14.31 -2.18 -32.33
C GLU A 608 -13.62 -3.36 -31.61
N ILE A 609 -13.38 -3.28 -30.27
CA ILE A 609 -12.69 -4.29 -29.48
C ILE A 609 -13.68 -5.01 -28.56
N ASN A 610 -14.00 -6.26 -28.91
CA ASN A 610 -14.96 -7.06 -28.14
C ASN A 610 -14.34 -8.01 -27.14
N ARG A 611 -13.10 -8.49 -27.35
CA ARG A 611 -12.48 -9.53 -26.53
C ARG A 611 -10.97 -9.42 -26.53
N ILE A 612 -10.37 -9.60 -25.33
CA ILE A 612 -8.91 -9.67 -25.18
C ILE A 612 -8.55 -10.99 -24.52
N PHE A 613 -7.46 -11.63 -25.00
CA PHE A 613 -7.00 -12.92 -24.51
C PHE A 613 -5.69 -12.81 -23.75
N TYR A 614 -5.63 -13.50 -22.60
CA TYR A 614 -4.50 -13.55 -21.72
C TYR A 614 -4.04 -14.99 -21.49
N PRO A 615 -3.05 -15.47 -22.28
CA PRO A 615 -2.47 -16.81 -22.08
C PRO A 615 -1.45 -16.81 -20.94
N LYS A 616 -1.28 -17.99 -20.29
CA LYS A 616 -0.18 -18.26 -19.36
C LYS A 616 0.34 -19.68 -19.48
N VAL A 617 1.63 -19.87 -19.19
CA VAL A 617 2.28 -21.16 -19.05
C VAL A 617 3.21 -21.09 -17.84
N GLN A 618 3.22 -22.14 -17.03
CA GLN A 618 4.08 -22.24 -15.85
C GLN A 618 4.64 -23.63 -15.73
N ALA A 619 5.88 -23.74 -15.23
CA ALA A 619 6.53 -25.00 -14.91
C ALA A 619 7.19 -24.92 -13.52
N ALA A 620 7.07 -25.98 -12.73
CA ALA A 620 7.77 -26.15 -11.46
C ALA A 620 8.32 -27.56 -11.36
N TYR A 621 9.56 -27.67 -10.86
CA TYR A 621 10.22 -28.97 -10.68
C TYR A 621 10.93 -29.02 -9.33
N VAL A 622 10.50 -29.93 -8.47
CA VAL A 622 11.12 -30.19 -7.15
C VAL A 622 12.24 -31.23 -7.35
N ILE A 623 13.43 -30.74 -7.72
CA ILE A 623 14.60 -31.58 -8.04
C ILE A 623 15.08 -32.37 -6.82
N SER A 624 14.96 -31.79 -5.62
CA SER A 624 15.42 -32.43 -4.39
C SER A 624 14.69 -33.74 -4.03
N GLU A 625 13.56 -34.04 -4.66
CA GLU A 625 12.82 -35.26 -4.45
C GLU A 625 13.20 -36.38 -5.45
N GLU A 626 14.19 -36.12 -6.32
CA GLU A 626 14.70 -37.14 -7.25
C GLU A 626 15.76 -38.03 -6.61
N ASP A 627 15.80 -39.28 -6.97
CA ASP A 627 16.72 -40.31 -6.42
C ASP A 627 18.19 -39.96 -6.68
N PHE A 628 18.48 -39.21 -7.73
CA PHE A 628 19.84 -38.77 -8.05
C PHE A 628 20.29 -37.55 -7.24
N PHE A 629 19.38 -36.83 -6.56
CA PHE A 629 19.70 -35.65 -5.82
C PHE A 629 20.25 -35.99 -4.42
N ASN A 630 21.55 -35.95 -4.28
CA ASN A 630 22.21 -36.20 -3.00
C ASN A 630 23.25 -35.08 -2.75
N VAL A 631 22.76 -33.88 -2.54
CA VAL A 631 23.61 -32.69 -2.28
C VAL A 631 23.63 -32.41 -0.78
N PRO A 632 24.80 -32.54 -0.10
CA PRO A 632 24.90 -32.33 1.32
C PRO A 632 24.39 -30.95 1.75
N ASN A 633 23.64 -30.88 2.83
CA ASN A 633 23.07 -29.66 3.40
C ASN A 633 22.02 -28.90 2.53
N VAL A 634 21.55 -29.48 1.43
CA VAL A 634 20.43 -28.96 0.64
C VAL A 634 19.23 -29.86 0.89
N ASP A 635 18.24 -29.36 1.63
CA ASP A 635 17.06 -30.14 2.03
C ASP A 635 15.99 -30.15 0.95
N GLN A 636 15.80 -28.96 0.32
CA GLN A 636 14.84 -28.77 -0.75
C GLN A 636 15.44 -27.89 -1.84
N LEU A 637 15.17 -28.23 -3.09
CA LEU A 637 15.46 -27.41 -4.25
C LEU A 637 14.33 -27.55 -5.26
N LYS A 638 13.67 -26.43 -5.52
CA LYS A 638 12.65 -26.30 -6.56
C LYS A 638 13.09 -25.26 -7.56
N ILE A 639 13.07 -25.59 -8.85
CA ILE A 639 13.23 -24.63 -9.94
C ILE A 639 11.85 -24.31 -10.52
N ARG A 640 11.69 -23.10 -11.01
CA ARG A 640 10.41 -22.62 -11.52
C ARG A 640 10.59 -21.61 -12.65
N ALA A 641 9.63 -21.64 -13.57
CA ALA A 641 9.53 -20.65 -14.64
C ALA A 641 8.06 -20.40 -14.96
N ALA A 642 7.77 -19.17 -15.35
CA ALA A 642 6.43 -18.76 -15.76
C ALA A 642 6.51 -17.73 -16.88
N TRP A 643 5.55 -17.77 -17.77
CA TRP A 643 5.24 -16.74 -18.72
C TRP A 643 3.74 -16.48 -18.74
N GLY A 644 3.36 -15.23 -18.83
CA GLY A 644 1.95 -14.89 -18.93
C GLY A 644 1.70 -13.47 -19.35
N ARG A 645 0.45 -13.20 -19.69
CA ARG A 645 -0.05 -11.88 -20.02
C ARG A 645 -1.18 -11.47 -19.10
N ALA A 646 -1.24 -10.17 -18.79
CA ALA A 646 -2.36 -9.54 -18.10
C ALA A 646 -2.61 -8.15 -18.71
N GLY A 647 -3.81 -7.63 -18.53
CA GLY A 647 -4.18 -6.33 -19.04
C GLY A 647 -4.07 -5.22 -18.02
N ASN A 648 -4.09 -3.97 -18.51
CA ASN A 648 -4.32 -2.76 -17.74
C ASN A 648 -5.34 -1.93 -18.54
N ALA A 649 -6.58 -1.89 -18.06
CA ALA A 649 -7.68 -1.28 -18.78
C ALA A 649 -7.56 0.26 -18.79
N PRO A 650 -8.01 0.94 -19.87
CA PRO A 650 -8.14 2.39 -19.86
C PRO A 650 -9.23 2.83 -18.88
N ASP A 651 -9.18 4.11 -18.51
CA ASP A 651 -10.22 4.71 -17.69
C ASP A 651 -11.58 4.73 -18.42
N PRO A 652 -12.72 4.70 -17.69
CA PRO A 652 -14.04 4.82 -18.26
C PRO A 652 -14.16 6.04 -19.19
N PHE A 653 -14.93 5.89 -20.28
CA PHE A 653 -15.16 6.89 -21.33
C PHE A 653 -13.94 7.33 -22.17
N SER A 654 -12.75 6.81 -21.90
CA SER A 654 -11.54 7.17 -22.68
C SER A 654 -11.64 6.78 -24.16
N ALA A 655 -12.45 5.78 -24.49
CA ALA A 655 -12.71 5.35 -25.86
C ALA A 655 -13.78 6.20 -26.54
N ASP A 656 -14.63 6.90 -25.78
CA ASP A 656 -15.81 7.58 -26.28
C ASP A 656 -15.52 9.03 -26.68
N ARG A 657 -16.22 9.50 -27.70
CA ARG A 657 -16.25 10.91 -28.04
C ARG A 657 -17.21 11.62 -27.12
N THR A 658 -16.71 12.63 -26.39
CA THR A 658 -17.49 13.36 -25.40
C THR A 658 -17.62 14.85 -25.73
N TYR A 659 -18.68 15.45 -25.21
CA TYR A 659 -18.96 16.87 -25.32
C TYR A 659 -19.26 17.41 -23.92
N ALA A 660 -18.63 18.50 -23.54
CA ALA A 660 -18.89 19.18 -22.27
C ALA A 660 -19.98 20.23 -22.44
N ALA A 661 -20.94 20.26 -21.53
CA ALA A 661 -21.89 21.37 -21.43
C ALA A 661 -21.16 22.63 -20.97
N SER A 662 -21.42 23.74 -21.63
CA SER A 662 -20.84 25.07 -21.30
C SER A 662 -21.90 26.13 -21.51
N THR A 663 -21.63 27.35 -21.08
CA THR A 663 -22.46 28.51 -21.36
C THR A 663 -21.64 29.54 -22.13
N VAL A 664 -22.27 30.16 -23.13
CA VAL A 664 -21.73 31.30 -23.84
C VAL A 664 -22.60 32.51 -23.61
N ILE A 665 -21.99 33.68 -23.56
CA ILE A 665 -22.70 34.95 -23.52
C ILE A 665 -22.87 35.41 -24.94
N LEU A 666 -24.12 35.58 -25.39
CA LEU A 666 -24.42 36.15 -26.69
C LEU A 666 -24.18 37.68 -26.66
N ASP A 667 -24.11 38.28 -27.84
CA ASP A 667 -24.01 39.76 -27.99
C ASP A 667 -25.18 40.48 -27.33
N SER A 668 -26.33 39.83 -27.16
CA SER A 668 -27.48 40.32 -26.39
C SER A 668 -27.25 40.38 -24.85
N GLY A 669 -26.16 39.74 -24.37
CA GLY A 669 -25.91 39.54 -22.92
C GLY A 669 -26.57 38.30 -22.34
N ASP A 670 -27.28 37.52 -23.12
CA ASP A 670 -27.94 36.31 -22.66
C ASP A 670 -26.97 35.14 -22.52
N LEU A 671 -27.10 34.37 -21.41
CA LEU A 671 -26.37 33.14 -21.17
C LEU A 671 -27.12 31.97 -21.87
N VAL A 672 -26.46 31.35 -22.83
CA VAL A 672 -27.05 30.24 -23.59
C VAL A 672 -26.24 28.95 -23.35
N PRO A 673 -26.87 27.82 -22.99
CA PRO A 673 -26.16 26.55 -22.87
C PRO A 673 -25.73 26.07 -24.27
N VAL A 674 -24.48 25.60 -24.35
CA VAL A 674 -23.88 25.05 -25.57
C VAL A 674 -23.16 23.76 -25.27
N LEU A 675 -22.96 22.91 -26.27
CA LEU A 675 -22.08 21.77 -26.22
C LEU A 675 -20.74 22.12 -26.87
N ARG A 676 -19.69 21.98 -26.11
CA ARG A 676 -18.31 22.15 -26.57
C ARG A 676 -17.69 20.76 -26.77
N ALA A 677 -16.91 20.57 -27.84
CA ALA A 677 -16.09 19.37 -28.02
C ALA A 677 -15.14 19.21 -26.81
N ASP A 678 -15.09 18.02 -26.23
CA ASP A 678 -14.33 17.71 -25.03
C ASP A 678 -13.26 16.67 -25.34
N ALA A 679 -13.60 15.37 -25.44
CA ALA A 679 -12.66 14.32 -25.83
C ALA A 679 -12.98 13.78 -27.23
N PHE A 680 -11.94 13.56 -28.04
CA PHE A 680 -12.10 13.03 -29.41
C PHE A 680 -12.56 11.56 -29.40
N GLY A 681 -12.09 10.78 -28.39
CA GLY A 681 -12.33 9.35 -28.28
C GLY A 681 -11.52 8.52 -29.27
N ASN A 682 -11.36 7.25 -29.00
CA ASN A 682 -10.69 6.28 -29.87
C ASN A 682 -11.46 4.95 -29.88
N PRO A 683 -12.20 4.63 -30.95
CA PRO A 683 -13.00 3.40 -31.02
C PRO A 683 -12.16 2.10 -31.03
N ASP A 684 -10.85 2.20 -31.33
CA ASP A 684 -9.92 1.07 -31.33
C ASP A 684 -9.19 0.91 -29.98
N LEU A 685 -9.57 1.67 -28.96
CA LEU A 685 -8.88 1.67 -27.67
C LEU A 685 -9.06 0.33 -26.97
N LYS A 686 -7.95 -0.27 -26.54
CA LYS A 686 -7.89 -1.56 -25.83
C LYS A 686 -7.06 -1.44 -24.56
N ALA A 687 -7.12 -2.47 -23.70
CA ALA A 687 -6.22 -2.55 -22.57
C ALA A 687 -4.76 -2.64 -23.03
N GLU A 688 -3.86 -2.01 -22.27
CA GLU A 688 -2.43 -2.28 -22.37
C GLU A 688 -2.15 -3.75 -22.05
N ARG A 689 -1.11 -4.33 -22.65
CA ARG A 689 -0.76 -5.74 -22.47
C ARG A 689 0.59 -5.90 -21.80
N GLY A 690 0.60 -6.18 -20.50
CA GLY A 690 1.78 -6.63 -19.81
C GLY A 690 2.10 -8.08 -20.16
N SER A 691 3.32 -8.37 -20.61
CA SER A 691 3.84 -9.70 -20.87
C SER A 691 5.11 -9.92 -20.04
N GLU A 692 5.11 -10.94 -19.19
CA GLU A 692 6.22 -11.20 -18.28
C GLU A 692 6.75 -12.62 -18.42
N ILE A 693 8.08 -12.72 -18.40
CA ILE A 693 8.83 -13.95 -18.18
C ILE A 693 9.43 -13.87 -16.78
N GLU A 694 9.25 -14.93 -16.03
CA GLU A 694 9.81 -15.11 -14.69
C GLU A 694 10.52 -16.46 -14.61
N ALA A 695 11.73 -16.49 -14.03
CA ALA A 695 12.48 -17.72 -13.77
C ALA A 695 13.18 -17.61 -12.40
N GLY A 696 13.26 -18.70 -11.68
CA GLY A 696 13.86 -18.70 -10.36
C GLY A 696 13.97 -20.05 -9.70
N PHE A 697 14.44 -20.05 -8.47
CA PHE A 697 14.48 -21.24 -7.64
C PHE A 697 14.15 -20.90 -6.18
N ASP A 698 13.67 -21.90 -5.45
CA ASP A 698 13.43 -21.88 -4.02
C ASP A 698 14.24 -23.04 -3.40
N ALA A 699 15.15 -22.72 -2.46
CA ALA A 699 16.05 -23.70 -1.83
C ALA A 699 16.07 -23.58 -0.32
N SER A 700 16.03 -24.71 0.40
CA SER A 700 16.26 -24.78 1.84
C SER A 700 17.50 -25.58 2.19
N PHE A 701 18.15 -25.20 3.28
CA PHE A 701 19.44 -25.72 3.67
C PHE A 701 19.49 -26.00 5.17
N PHE A 702 20.40 -26.92 5.58
CA PHE A 702 20.74 -27.20 6.97
C PHE A 702 19.54 -27.64 7.82
N GLU A 703 18.79 -28.61 7.36
CA GLU A 703 17.57 -29.14 8.02
C GLU A 703 16.50 -28.02 8.21
N GLY A 704 16.33 -27.22 7.17
CA GLY A 704 15.37 -26.12 7.17
C GLY A 704 15.77 -24.89 7.98
N ARG A 705 17.06 -24.75 8.38
CA ARG A 705 17.52 -23.56 9.13
C ARG A 705 17.77 -22.33 8.28
N ALA A 706 18.01 -22.50 6.99
CA ALA A 706 18.20 -21.39 6.06
C ALA A 706 17.38 -21.64 4.79
N GLY A 707 16.93 -20.56 4.17
CA GLY A 707 16.22 -20.59 2.91
C GLY A 707 16.59 -19.44 2.00
N LEU A 708 16.51 -19.69 0.70
CA LEU A 708 16.83 -18.74 -0.34
C LEU A 708 15.80 -18.86 -1.47
N GLU A 709 15.11 -17.75 -1.77
CA GLU A 709 14.27 -17.62 -2.94
C GLU A 709 14.94 -16.60 -3.88
N LEU A 710 15.13 -16.95 -5.14
CA LEU A 710 15.67 -16.07 -6.17
C LEU A 710 14.74 -16.05 -7.36
N THR A 711 14.47 -14.86 -7.89
CA THR A 711 13.65 -14.67 -9.08
C THR A 711 14.30 -13.63 -9.98
N TYR A 712 14.45 -13.93 -11.25
CA TYR A 712 14.65 -13.00 -12.33
C TYR A 712 13.32 -12.76 -13.02
N TYR A 713 13.00 -11.51 -13.36
CA TYR A 713 11.81 -11.16 -14.15
C TYR A 713 12.15 -10.19 -15.27
N ASN A 714 11.38 -10.27 -16.34
CA ASN A 714 11.37 -9.32 -17.44
C ASN A 714 9.93 -9.10 -17.88
N ASN A 715 9.41 -7.91 -17.59
CA ASN A 715 8.04 -7.49 -17.90
C ASN A 715 8.07 -6.40 -18.97
N THR A 716 7.43 -6.66 -20.11
CA THR A 716 7.25 -5.67 -21.17
C THR A 716 5.77 -5.36 -21.32
N THR A 717 5.43 -4.08 -21.23
CA THR A 717 4.09 -3.57 -21.56
C THR A 717 4.08 -3.14 -23.01
N TYR A 718 3.31 -3.83 -23.81
CA TYR A 718 2.99 -3.49 -25.19
C TYR A 718 1.67 -2.73 -25.27
N ASP A 719 1.49 -1.99 -26.35
CA ASP A 719 0.26 -1.22 -26.55
C ASP A 719 0.01 -0.22 -25.39
N ALA A 720 1.09 0.32 -24.81
CA ALA A 720 0.95 1.30 -23.73
C ALA A 720 0.17 2.52 -24.21
N LEU A 721 -0.72 3.02 -23.37
CA LEU A 721 -1.58 4.16 -23.66
C LEU A 721 -0.77 5.45 -23.66
N ILE A 722 -0.74 6.14 -24.78
CA ILE A 722 -0.07 7.43 -24.94
C ILE A 722 -1.02 8.45 -25.55
N GLY A 723 -1.02 9.67 -25.00
CA GLY A 723 -1.77 10.78 -25.54
C GLY A 723 -1.15 11.30 -26.85
N VAL A 724 -1.84 11.15 -27.97
CA VAL A 724 -1.46 11.62 -29.29
C VAL A 724 -2.20 12.94 -29.56
N PRO A 725 -1.52 14.02 -29.99
CA PRO A 725 -2.18 15.29 -30.31
C PRO A 725 -3.29 15.14 -31.36
N VAL A 726 -4.43 15.72 -31.10
CA VAL A 726 -5.57 15.72 -32.04
C VAL A 726 -5.38 16.89 -33.02
N PRO A 727 -5.55 16.69 -34.34
CA PRO A 727 -5.50 17.79 -35.32
C PRO A 727 -6.54 18.86 -35.01
N ALA A 728 -6.13 20.11 -34.96
CA ALA A 728 -7.04 21.24 -34.67
C ALA A 728 -8.23 21.34 -35.61
N SER A 729 -8.09 20.87 -36.87
CA SER A 729 -9.17 20.80 -37.88
C SER A 729 -10.33 19.87 -37.50
N SER A 730 -10.15 18.98 -36.52
CA SER A 730 -11.21 18.10 -36.01
C SER A 730 -12.22 18.84 -35.12
N GLY A 731 -11.92 20.07 -34.66
CA GLY A 731 -12.74 20.81 -33.72
C GLY A 731 -12.52 20.39 -32.25
N PHE A 732 -11.66 19.42 -32.00
CA PHE A 732 -11.25 18.99 -30.65
C PHE A 732 -9.86 19.52 -30.33
N THR A 733 -9.59 19.72 -29.05
CA THR A 733 -8.27 20.16 -28.55
C THR A 733 -7.70 19.11 -27.60
N GLY A 734 -6.38 19.12 -27.42
CA GLY A 734 -5.71 18.19 -26.52
C GLY A 734 -5.19 16.93 -27.20
N THR A 735 -5.32 15.80 -26.52
CA THR A 735 -4.80 14.50 -26.97
C THR A 735 -5.88 13.43 -26.96
N VAL A 736 -5.72 12.42 -27.82
CA VAL A 736 -6.51 11.18 -27.81
C VAL A 736 -5.60 10.03 -27.37
N LEU A 737 -6.11 9.12 -26.55
CA LEU A 737 -5.35 7.95 -26.14
C LEU A 737 -5.22 6.95 -27.29
N ALA A 738 -4.01 6.45 -27.51
CA ALA A 738 -3.71 5.42 -28.49
C ALA A 738 -2.80 4.33 -27.88
N ASN A 739 -3.01 3.09 -28.31
CA ASN A 739 -2.24 1.92 -27.86
C ASN A 739 -0.99 1.76 -28.73
N VAL A 740 0.04 2.53 -28.48
CA VAL A 740 1.25 2.63 -29.36
C VAL A 740 2.57 2.48 -28.61
N GLY A 741 2.60 2.66 -27.31
CA GLY A 741 3.85 2.67 -26.54
C GLY A 741 4.37 1.31 -26.16
N GLU A 742 5.68 1.27 -25.81
CA GLU A 742 6.33 0.08 -25.24
C GLU A 742 7.18 0.48 -24.03
N ILE A 743 7.00 -0.22 -22.90
CA ILE A 743 7.72 0.00 -21.64
C ILE A 743 8.29 -1.33 -21.17
N ASN A 744 9.53 -1.35 -20.71
CA ASN A 744 10.18 -2.53 -20.17
C ASN A 744 10.60 -2.32 -18.72
N ASN A 745 10.37 -3.34 -17.89
CA ASN A 745 10.86 -3.46 -16.52
C ASN A 745 11.53 -4.81 -16.33
N ASN A 746 12.77 -4.84 -15.87
CA ASN A 746 13.46 -6.07 -15.56
C ASN A 746 14.25 -5.96 -14.25
N GLY A 747 14.48 -7.09 -13.60
CA GLY A 747 15.19 -7.09 -12.33
C GLY A 747 15.36 -8.45 -11.69
N ILE A 748 16.01 -8.43 -10.53
CA ILE A 748 16.27 -9.60 -9.70
C ILE A 748 15.64 -9.36 -8.33
N GLU A 749 14.99 -10.38 -7.80
CA GLU A 749 14.45 -10.42 -6.46
C GLU A 749 15.08 -11.55 -5.67
N ILE A 750 15.54 -11.26 -4.47
CA ILE A 750 16.16 -12.24 -3.56
C ILE A 750 15.46 -12.12 -2.21
N THR A 751 15.08 -13.25 -1.64
CA THR A 751 14.67 -13.35 -0.24
C THR A 751 15.49 -14.46 0.41
N ALA A 752 16.33 -14.09 1.37
CA ALA A 752 17.06 -15.02 2.23
C ALA A 752 16.50 -14.95 3.65
N PHE A 753 16.32 -16.09 4.26
CA PHE A 753 15.82 -16.16 5.63
C PHE A 753 16.37 -17.39 6.36
N GLY A 754 16.43 -17.30 7.68
CA GLY A 754 16.93 -18.37 8.46
C GLY A 754 16.93 -18.15 9.95
N THR A 755 17.23 -19.22 10.67
CA THR A 755 17.38 -19.25 12.12
C THR A 755 18.82 -19.64 12.48
N PRO A 756 19.79 -18.68 12.42
CA PRO A 756 21.20 -18.98 12.65
C PRO A 756 21.49 -19.56 14.04
N VAL A 757 20.75 -19.12 15.04
CA VAL A 757 20.88 -19.61 16.42
C VAL A 757 19.54 -20.17 16.88
N ARG A 758 19.54 -21.43 17.31
CA ARG A 758 18.36 -22.09 17.85
C ARG A 758 18.74 -22.99 19.01
N THR A 759 18.52 -22.45 20.21
CA THR A 759 18.72 -23.16 21.46
C THR A 759 17.48 -23.02 22.35
N PRO A 760 17.32 -23.82 23.41
CA PRO A 760 16.20 -23.64 24.33
C PRO A 760 16.10 -22.24 24.96
N SER A 761 17.18 -21.50 25.06
CA SER A 761 17.20 -20.17 25.66
C SER A 761 17.22 -19.03 24.63
N VAL A 762 17.72 -19.28 23.43
CA VAL A 762 17.90 -18.26 22.38
C VAL A 762 17.45 -18.77 21.05
N VAL A 763 16.53 -18.06 20.41
CA VAL A 763 16.16 -18.26 19.01
C VAL A 763 16.38 -16.94 18.29
N TRP A 764 17.18 -16.97 17.21
CA TRP A 764 17.43 -15.80 16.38
C TRP A 764 16.95 -16.08 14.96
N ASP A 765 15.87 -15.40 14.55
CA ASP A 765 15.32 -15.47 13.21
C ASP A 765 15.73 -14.21 12.43
N THR A 766 16.18 -14.39 11.18
CA THR A 766 16.57 -13.29 10.31
C THR A 766 15.95 -13.46 8.93
N ARG A 767 15.57 -12.35 8.30
CA ARG A 767 15.10 -12.30 6.92
C ARG A 767 15.71 -11.09 6.23
N VAL A 768 16.25 -11.32 5.04
CA VAL A 768 16.82 -10.29 4.17
C VAL A 768 16.06 -10.33 2.85
N THR A 769 15.60 -9.18 2.37
CA THR A 769 15.09 -9.03 1.01
C THR A 769 16.00 -8.10 0.23
N PHE A 770 16.16 -8.39 -1.05
CA PHE A 770 16.86 -7.52 -1.99
C PHE A 770 16.13 -7.54 -3.32
N SER A 771 16.02 -6.38 -3.96
CA SER A 771 15.48 -6.29 -5.31
C SER A 771 16.15 -5.21 -6.11
N THR A 772 16.21 -5.45 -7.43
CA THR A 772 16.57 -4.44 -8.41
C THR A 772 15.44 -4.23 -9.39
N ASN A 773 15.33 -3.03 -9.94
CA ASN A 773 14.41 -2.73 -11.03
C ASN A 773 15.07 -1.77 -12.02
N SER A 774 15.10 -2.15 -13.30
CA SER A 774 15.48 -1.30 -14.41
C SER A 774 14.23 -1.00 -15.23
N ASN A 775 13.79 0.25 -15.23
CA ASN A 775 12.66 0.73 -16.01
C ASN A 775 13.17 1.45 -17.27
N LYS A 776 12.52 1.24 -18.41
CA LYS A 776 12.85 1.88 -19.66
C LYS A 776 11.59 2.12 -20.52
N LEU A 777 11.36 3.33 -20.97
CA LEU A 777 10.49 3.63 -22.08
C LEU A 777 11.20 3.22 -23.37
N VAL A 778 10.73 2.17 -24.02
CA VAL A 778 11.35 1.60 -25.22
C VAL A 778 10.98 2.43 -26.43
N SER A 779 9.68 2.74 -26.59
CA SER A 779 9.16 3.48 -27.74
C SER A 779 7.86 4.22 -27.43
N PHE A 780 7.66 5.36 -28.08
CA PHE A 780 6.39 6.05 -28.22
C PHE A 780 5.55 5.53 -29.41
N GLY A 781 6.01 4.48 -30.12
CA GLY A 781 5.33 3.93 -31.27
C GLY A 781 5.38 4.80 -32.54
N GLY A 782 6.34 5.72 -32.62
CA GLY A 782 6.51 6.61 -33.76
C GLY A 782 5.52 7.77 -33.85
N VAL A 783 4.62 7.92 -32.88
CA VAL A 783 3.65 9.02 -32.85
C VAL A 783 4.21 10.32 -32.29
N ARG A 784 5.40 10.24 -31.71
CA ARG A 784 6.08 11.36 -31.10
C ARG A 784 7.59 11.12 -31.06
N GLU A 785 8.39 12.14 -31.37
CA GLU A 785 9.85 12.12 -31.27
C GLU A 785 10.33 12.89 -30.01
N GLU A 786 9.61 13.94 -29.64
CA GLU A 786 9.97 14.82 -28.55
C GLU A 786 9.64 14.23 -27.17
N PRO A 787 10.57 14.35 -26.19
CA PRO A 787 10.30 13.96 -24.82
C PRO A 787 9.12 14.71 -24.20
N ILE A 788 8.37 14.04 -23.33
CA ILE A 788 7.26 14.64 -22.61
C ILE A 788 7.77 15.18 -21.28
N ALA A 789 7.76 16.49 -21.10
CA ALA A 789 8.11 17.13 -19.85
C ALA A 789 6.99 16.94 -18.82
N VAL A 790 7.37 16.56 -17.59
CA VAL A 790 6.46 16.30 -16.47
C VAL A 790 7.05 16.81 -15.16
N GLY A 791 6.22 16.89 -14.15
CA GLY A 791 6.61 17.31 -12.80
C GLY A 791 6.90 18.81 -12.67
N TYR A 792 7.25 19.21 -11.46
CA TYR A 792 7.55 20.60 -11.17
C TYR A 792 8.73 21.13 -11.98
N ARG A 793 8.57 22.36 -12.52
CA ARG A 793 9.58 23.06 -13.33
C ARG A 793 10.07 22.24 -14.53
N SER A 794 9.25 21.29 -15.03
CA SER A 794 9.62 20.38 -16.14
C SER A 794 10.95 19.65 -15.90
N ALA A 795 11.28 19.38 -14.63
CA ALA A 795 12.53 18.77 -14.21
C ALA A 795 12.62 17.26 -14.53
N GLN A 796 11.50 16.65 -14.90
CA GLN A 796 11.41 15.26 -15.27
C GLN A 796 10.87 15.10 -16.69
N ARG A 797 11.24 14.01 -17.36
CA ARG A 797 10.75 13.74 -18.72
C ARG A 797 10.53 12.26 -18.93
N HIS A 798 9.58 11.96 -19.83
CA HIS A 798 9.48 10.68 -20.49
C HIS A 798 10.20 10.78 -21.84
N ALA A 799 11.25 10.00 -22.02
CA ALA A 799 12.06 9.97 -23.24
C ALA A 799 12.38 8.53 -23.61
N GLU A 800 12.37 8.22 -24.91
CA GLU A 800 12.74 6.90 -25.41
C GLU A 800 14.19 6.57 -25.02
N GLY A 801 14.40 5.35 -24.56
CA GLY A 801 15.70 4.88 -24.10
C GLY A 801 15.99 5.12 -22.62
N TYR A 802 15.18 5.92 -21.91
CA TYR A 802 15.37 6.32 -20.52
C TYR A 802 14.23 5.84 -19.61
N PRO A 803 14.45 5.83 -18.27
CA PRO A 803 13.39 5.53 -17.32
C PRO A 803 12.22 6.53 -17.40
N LEU A 804 11.00 6.04 -17.19
CA LEU A 804 9.83 6.91 -17.07
C LEU A 804 10.03 7.92 -15.93
N GLY A 805 9.79 9.22 -16.21
CA GLY A 805 9.94 10.28 -15.23
C GLY A 805 11.37 10.48 -14.73
N GLY A 806 12.37 10.12 -15.54
CA GLY A 806 13.77 10.42 -15.22
C GLY A 806 14.01 11.93 -15.10
N TYR A 807 14.98 12.32 -14.26
CA TYR A 807 15.37 13.72 -14.10
C TYR A 807 16.24 14.20 -15.27
N TRP A 808 15.92 15.40 -15.70
CA TRP A 808 16.64 16.13 -16.74
C TRP A 808 16.87 17.56 -16.25
N ALA A 809 18.05 18.08 -16.50
CA ALA A 809 18.43 19.43 -16.14
C ALA A 809 18.95 20.20 -17.36
N GLU A 810 18.83 21.49 -17.27
CA GLU A 810 19.39 22.40 -18.27
C GLU A 810 20.90 22.15 -18.42
N ALA A 811 21.38 22.07 -19.65
CA ALA A 811 22.81 21.98 -19.95
C ALA A 811 23.45 23.34 -19.67
N ILE A 812 24.65 23.33 -19.09
CA ILE A 812 25.46 24.52 -18.90
C ILE A 812 26.68 24.50 -19.81
N GLU A 813 27.05 25.65 -20.32
CA GLU A 813 28.26 25.78 -21.15
C GLU A 813 29.51 25.48 -20.32
N ARG A 814 30.45 24.71 -20.89
CA ARG A 814 31.66 24.27 -20.19
C ARG A 814 32.91 24.56 -20.98
N ASN A 815 33.94 24.94 -20.24
CA ASN A 815 35.30 25.05 -20.76
C ASN A 815 35.88 23.64 -21.08
N ALA A 816 37.01 23.61 -21.77
CA ALA A 816 37.72 22.36 -22.14
C ALA A 816 38.14 21.52 -20.91
N ASP A 817 38.32 22.13 -19.76
CA ASP A 817 38.65 21.47 -18.49
C ASP A 817 37.39 20.97 -17.72
N GLY A 818 36.18 21.17 -18.27
CA GLY A 818 34.90 20.79 -17.66
C GLY A 818 34.32 21.80 -16.66
N SER A 819 35.05 22.89 -16.37
CA SER A 819 34.52 23.98 -15.54
C SER A 819 33.41 24.75 -16.27
N PRO A 820 32.40 25.32 -15.54
CA PRO A 820 31.34 26.11 -16.16
C PRO A 820 31.89 27.40 -16.78
N VAL A 821 31.38 27.79 -17.94
CA VAL A 821 31.56 29.13 -18.49
C VAL A 821 30.66 30.08 -17.74
N LEU A 822 31.23 31.24 -17.31
CA LEU A 822 30.51 32.20 -16.49
C LEU A 822 30.19 33.46 -17.30
N ASP A 823 29.03 34.08 -17.04
CA ASP A 823 28.66 35.36 -17.58
C ASP A 823 29.41 36.50 -16.85
N GLY A 824 29.18 37.76 -17.28
CA GLY A 824 29.78 38.97 -16.65
C GLY A 824 29.41 39.18 -15.17
N ASN A 825 28.43 38.43 -14.62
CA ASN A 825 28.02 38.46 -13.21
C ASN A 825 28.55 37.24 -12.43
N GLY A 826 29.41 36.43 -13.03
CA GLY A 826 29.93 35.20 -12.41
C GLY A 826 28.89 34.04 -12.31
N ARG A 827 27.88 34.01 -13.19
CA ARG A 827 26.82 32.99 -13.22
C ARG A 827 27.08 32.01 -14.37
N PRO A 828 26.78 30.72 -14.19
CA PRO A 828 26.86 29.74 -15.28
C PRO A 828 25.98 30.12 -16.47
N ILE A 829 26.50 29.98 -17.69
CA ILE A 829 25.72 30.17 -18.92
C ILE A 829 24.91 28.89 -19.19
N ILE A 830 23.59 29.02 -19.24
CA ILE A 830 22.66 27.92 -19.57
C ILE A 830 22.50 27.87 -21.08
N ILE A 831 22.68 26.71 -21.68
CA ILE A 831 22.45 26.47 -23.10
C ILE A 831 20.94 26.34 -23.33
N ALA A 832 20.36 27.27 -24.08
CA ALA A 832 18.93 27.29 -24.37
C ALA A 832 18.51 25.98 -25.06
N ASP A 833 17.35 25.43 -24.65
CA ASP A 833 16.70 24.25 -25.21
C ASP A 833 17.51 22.95 -25.15
N SER A 834 18.62 22.94 -24.41
CA SER A 834 19.47 21.76 -24.22
C SER A 834 19.25 21.17 -22.82
N MET A 835 18.96 19.86 -22.75
CA MET A 835 18.69 19.15 -21.50
C MET A 835 19.58 17.92 -21.40
N GLU A 836 20.16 17.73 -20.23
CA GLU A 836 20.98 16.55 -19.89
C GLU A 836 20.24 15.61 -18.94
N TYR A 837 20.32 14.31 -19.22
CA TYR A 837 19.81 13.30 -18.31
C TYR A 837 20.64 13.22 -17.03
N VAL A 838 19.97 13.26 -15.89
CA VAL A 838 20.60 13.22 -14.56
C VAL A 838 20.55 11.84 -13.94
N GLY A 839 19.39 11.19 -13.99
CA GLY A 839 19.18 9.88 -13.38
C GLY A 839 17.71 9.53 -13.13
N PRO A 840 17.44 8.30 -12.66
CA PRO A 840 16.08 7.86 -12.35
C PRO A 840 15.55 8.58 -11.10
N SER A 841 14.23 8.84 -11.08
CA SER A 841 13.54 9.46 -9.96
C SER A 841 13.06 8.44 -8.90
N VAL A 842 12.96 7.16 -9.26
CA VAL A 842 12.52 6.09 -8.37
C VAL A 842 13.68 5.16 -8.01
N PRO A 843 13.69 4.55 -6.81
CA PRO A 843 14.73 3.62 -6.42
C PRO A 843 14.90 2.48 -7.43
N THR A 844 16.14 2.20 -7.82
CA THR A 844 16.49 1.08 -8.69
C THR A 844 17.00 -0.12 -7.91
N ARG A 845 17.29 0.05 -6.62
CA ARG A 845 17.76 -0.98 -5.69
C ARG A 845 17.09 -0.77 -4.34
N GLU A 846 16.54 -1.85 -3.80
CA GLU A 846 15.94 -1.87 -2.48
C GLU A 846 16.41 -3.10 -1.72
N ALA A 847 16.65 -2.95 -0.43
CA ALA A 847 16.98 -4.04 0.47
C ALA A 847 16.31 -3.84 1.82
N SER A 848 16.00 -4.92 2.51
CA SER A 848 15.53 -4.85 3.88
C SER A 848 16.11 -5.98 4.71
N ILE A 849 16.23 -5.74 6.00
CA ILE A 849 16.63 -6.75 6.98
C ILE A 849 15.70 -6.70 8.19
N THR A 850 15.16 -7.83 8.56
CA THR A 850 14.40 -8.02 9.79
C THR A 850 15.10 -9.08 10.66
N ASN A 851 15.20 -8.82 11.95
CA ASN A 851 15.72 -9.76 12.92
C ASN A 851 14.77 -9.87 14.10
N THR A 852 14.48 -11.09 14.54
CA THR A 852 13.74 -11.38 15.77
C THR A 852 14.63 -12.23 16.67
N LEU A 853 15.00 -11.71 17.81
CA LEU A 853 15.74 -12.43 18.83
C LEU A 853 14.81 -12.77 20.00
N THR A 854 14.48 -14.05 20.15
CA THR A 854 13.68 -14.54 21.27
C THR A 854 14.58 -15.11 22.34
N LEU A 855 14.50 -14.53 23.55
CA LEU A 855 15.25 -14.94 24.72
C LEU A 855 14.33 -15.60 25.75
N PHE A 856 14.78 -16.74 26.32
CA PHE A 856 14.06 -17.50 27.34
C PHE A 856 12.63 -17.88 26.99
N GLY A 857 12.25 -17.72 25.69
CA GLY A 857 10.93 -18.03 25.16
C GLY A 857 9.86 -16.97 25.37
N ASN A 858 10.12 -15.92 26.13
CA ASN A 858 9.15 -14.89 26.49
C ASN A 858 9.59 -13.45 26.24
N LEU A 859 10.86 -13.19 26.01
CA LEU A 859 11.36 -11.87 25.67
C LEU A 859 11.77 -11.85 24.18
N LYS A 860 11.16 -10.97 23.38
CA LYS A 860 11.39 -10.86 21.94
C LYS A 860 11.91 -9.45 21.62
N LEU A 861 13.08 -9.40 21.01
CA LEU A 861 13.62 -8.17 20.42
C LEU A 861 13.48 -8.26 18.91
N TYR A 862 12.75 -7.32 18.32
CA TYR A 862 12.58 -7.20 16.88
C TYR A 862 13.28 -5.95 16.34
N VAL A 863 14.03 -6.08 15.25
CA VAL A 863 14.71 -4.96 14.57
C VAL A 863 14.45 -5.05 13.07
N PHE A 864 14.00 -3.93 12.49
CA PHE A 864 13.76 -3.79 11.07
C PHE A 864 14.44 -2.55 10.49
N ALA A 865 15.24 -2.74 9.46
CA ALA A 865 15.87 -1.66 8.69
C ALA A 865 15.66 -1.88 7.19
N ASP A 866 15.60 -0.79 6.41
CA ASP A 866 15.55 -0.84 4.97
C ASP A 866 16.52 0.15 4.30
N TYR A 867 16.92 -0.19 3.08
CA TYR A 867 17.73 0.61 2.17
C TYR A 867 16.97 0.83 0.87
N LYS A 868 17.00 2.07 0.37
CA LYS A 868 16.58 2.41 -0.98
C LYS A 868 17.65 3.24 -1.65
N GLY A 869 17.98 2.94 -2.91
CA GLY A 869 19.07 3.64 -3.58
C GLY A 869 19.06 3.52 -5.09
N GLY A 870 20.07 4.17 -5.72
CA GLY A 870 20.23 4.25 -7.15
C GLY A 870 19.28 5.25 -7.80
N HIS A 871 18.82 6.26 -7.08
CA HIS A 871 17.88 7.29 -7.58
C HIS A 871 18.29 8.69 -7.15
N TYR A 872 17.69 9.65 -7.79
CA TYR A 872 17.84 11.07 -7.49
C TYR A 872 16.54 11.63 -6.92
N MET A 873 16.65 12.78 -6.24
CA MET A 873 15.54 13.60 -5.78
C MET A 873 15.79 15.05 -6.14
N PHE A 874 14.78 15.73 -6.64
CA PHE A 874 14.83 17.17 -6.84
C PHE A 874 14.49 17.87 -5.54
N ASN A 875 15.51 18.47 -4.90
CA ASN A 875 15.38 19.28 -3.68
C ASN A 875 14.88 20.69 -4.02
N MET A 876 13.62 20.78 -4.35
CA MET A 876 12.98 22.04 -4.72
C MET A 876 12.78 22.95 -3.50
N THR A 877 12.74 22.39 -2.29
CA THR A 877 12.71 23.13 -1.03
C THR A 877 13.93 24.03 -0.91
N GLU A 878 15.12 23.46 -1.06
CA GLU A 878 16.38 24.21 -0.98
C GLU A 878 16.53 25.17 -2.15
N GLN A 879 16.16 24.75 -3.37
CA GLN A 879 16.18 25.63 -4.54
C GLN A 879 15.36 26.91 -4.33
N THR A 880 14.14 26.75 -3.79
CA THR A 880 13.25 27.88 -3.52
C THR A 880 13.83 28.81 -2.45
N ARG A 881 14.42 28.25 -1.41
CA ARG A 881 15.05 29.03 -0.33
C ARG A 881 16.30 29.78 -0.80
N ASP A 882 17.12 29.14 -1.66
CA ASP A 882 18.32 29.78 -2.23
C ASP A 882 17.99 30.86 -3.27
N ARG A 883 17.03 30.59 -4.17
CA ARG A 883 16.79 31.43 -5.36
C ARG A 883 15.68 32.45 -5.17
N ASP A 884 14.55 32.00 -4.63
CA ASP A 884 13.33 32.82 -4.60
C ASP A 884 13.21 33.60 -3.29
N ASP A 885 13.53 32.99 -2.15
CA ASP A 885 13.38 33.60 -0.83
C ASP A 885 14.69 34.15 -0.25
N LEU A 886 15.83 33.65 -0.75
CA LEU A 886 17.17 34.14 -0.40
C LEU A 886 17.43 34.10 1.12
N ASN A 887 16.93 33.07 1.80
CA ASN A 887 16.95 32.94 3.26
C ASN A 887 17.79 31.77 3.78
N THR A 888 18.65 31.19 2.93
CA THR A 888 19.67 30.24 3.34
C THR A 888 20.93 30.96 3.79
N LYS A 889 21.79 30.28 4.56
CA LYS A 889 23.10 30.78 4.93
C LYS A 889 23.93 31.15 3.71
N LEU A 890 24.00 30.23 2.73
CA LEU A 890 24.76 30.42 1.49
C LEU A 890 24.29 31.71 0.75
N ALA A 891 22.98 31.85 0.57
CA ALA A 891 22.42 33.02 -0.13
C ALA A 891 22.73 34.36 0.60
N ILE A 892 22.54 34.36 1.92
CA ILE A 892 22.74 35.59 2.73
C ILE A 892 24.22 35.96 2.79
N GLU A 893 25.13 35.05 3.03
CA GLU A 893 26.57 35.32 3.11
C GLU A 893 27.14 35.77 1.77
N ALA A 894 26.83 35.07 0.67
CA ALA A 894 27.33 35.44 -0.66
C ALA A 894 26.83 36.80 -1.13
N ARG A 895 25.53 37.09 -0.94
CA ARG A 895 24.92 38.35 -1.41
C ARG A 895 25.32 39.58 -0.61
N ASN A 896 25.75 39.40 0.64
CA ASN A 896 26.17 40.50 1.51
C ASN A 896 27.71 40.59 1.67
N GLY A 897 28.46 39.87 0.83
CA GLY A 897 29.93 39.93 0.84
C GLY A 897 30.58 39.30 2.07
N LEU A 898 29.85 38.40 2.76
CA LEU A 898 30.38 37.66 3.90
C LEU A 898 31.09 36.37 3.49
N ALA A 899 30.87 35.91 2.25
CA ALA A 899 31.52 34.76 1.62
C ALA A 899 31.71 35.02 0.14
N ASP A 900 32.55 34.19 -0.52
CA ASP A 900 32.74 34.22 -1.98
C ASP A 900 31.41 33.87 -2.67
N PRO A 901 30.90 34.69 -3.59
CA PRO A 901 29.63 34.45 -4.27
C PRO A 901 29.71 33.30 -5.30
N SER A 902 30.89 32.79 -5.64
CA SER A 902 31.07 31.79 -6.71
C SER A 902 30.26 30.51 -6.47
N GLU A 903 30.31 29.94 -5.26
CA GLU A 903 29.54 28.75 -4.88
C GLU A 903 28.02 29.02 -4.97
N TYR A 904 27.57 30.12 -4.43
CA TYR A 904 26.17 30.54 -4.53
C TYR A 904 25.71 30.70 -5.97
N ASN A 905 26.50 31.41 -6.78
CA ASN A 905 26.17 31.65 -8.19
C ASN A 905 26.07 30.35 -8.97
N LEU A 906 27.01 29.42 -8.77
CA LEU A 906 26.98 28.12 -9.41
C LEU A 906 25.74 27.31 -8.99
N LYS A 907 25.40 27.32 -7.72
CA LYS A 907 24.23 26.60 -7.20
C LYS A 907 22.91 27.27 -7.60
N ALA A 908 22.75 28.56 -7.36
CA ALA A 908 21.47 29.27 -7.53
C ALA A 908 21.12 29.51 -9.00
N TYR A 909 22.13 29.70 -9.87
CA TYR A 909 21.92 30.05 -11.28
C TYR A 909 22.32 28.95 -12.27
N GLY A 910 22.80 27.79 -11.79
CA GLY A 910 23.14 26.63 -12.60
C GLY A 910 21.96 25.75 -13.00
N GLY A 911 20.78 26.32 -13.17
CA GLY A 911 19.54 25.60 -13.52
C GLY A 911 19.00 24.73 -12.39
N ASN A 912 18.38 23.61 -12.75
CA ASN A 912 17.83 22.64 -11.77
C ASN A 912 18.89 21.61 -11.32
N ARG A 913 19.98 21.44 -12.08
CA ARG A 913 21.00 20.40 -11.87
C ARG A 913 21.62 20.40 -10.47
N PRO A 914 21.99 21.53 -9.85
CA PRO A 914 22.61 21.54 -8.52
C PRO A 914 21.69 21.04 -7.39
N TYR A 915 20.39 21.03 -7.61
CA TYR A 915 19.38 20.59 -6.65
C TYR A 915 18.84 19.19 -6.93
N MET A 916 19.32 18.51 -7.96
CA MET A 916 19.03 17.11 -8.24
C MET A 916 20.10 16.24 -7.59
N GLU A 917 19.81 15.78 -6.40
CA GLU A 917 20.74 15.10 -5.52
C GLU A 917 20.53 13.58 -5.51
N LYS A 918 21.59 12.81 -5.25
CA LYS A 918 21.45 11.38 -4.94
C LYS A 918 20.67 11.20 -3.65
N ALA A 919 19.61 10.38 -3.73
CA ALA A 919 18.66 10.21 -2.64
C ALA A 919 18.73 8.81 -1.99
N ASP A 920 19.90 8.20 -2.03
CA ASP A 920 20.14 6.91 -1.37
C ASP A 920 20.04 7.07 0.14
N PHE A 921 19.35 6.14 0.82
CA PHE A 921 19.22 6.16 2.27
C PHE A 921 19.10 4.77 2.89
N ILE A 922 19.45 4.69 4.18
CA ILE A 922 19.13 3.59 5.07
C ILE A 922 18.24 4.16 6.19
N LYS A 923 17.13 3.49 6.51
CA LYS A 923 16.28 3.84 7.65
C LYS A 923 16.21 2.69 8.66
N LEU A 924 16.37 3.01 9.94
CA LEU A 924 15.99 2.13 11.04
C LEU A 924 14.49 2.29 11.26
N ARG A 925 13.73 1.37 10.66
CA ARG A 925 12.27 1.45 10.60
C ARG A 925 11.60 1.13 11.90
N GLU A 926 12.12 0.09 12.59
CA GLU A 926 11.47 -0.37 13.80
C GLU A 926 12.45 -1.10 14.72
N VAL A 927 12.34 -0.81 16.01
CA VAL A 927 12.90 -1.59 17.09
C VAL A 927 11.79 -1.80 18.10
N SER A 928 11.47 -3.05 18.42
CA SER A 928 10.48 -3.38 19.44
C SER A 928 11.00 -4.41 20.43
N LEU A 929 10.58 -4.28 21.68
CA LEU A 929 10.83 -5.22 22.75
C LEU A 929 9.49 -5.69 23.30
N SER A 930 9.20 -6.97 23.14
CA SER A 930 7.94 -7.60 23.59
C SER A 930 8.24 -8.62 24.68
N TYR A 931 7.46 -8.58 25.76
CA TYR A 931 7.56 -9.52 26.86
C TYR A 931 6.22 -10.22 27.09
N ASP A 932 6.21 -11.55 26.91
CA ASP A 932 5.09 -12.40 27.25
C ASP A 932 5.13 -12.69 28.76
N LEU A 933 4.09 -12.27 29.51
CA LEU A 933 4.01 -12.48 30.94
C LEU A 933 3.89 -13.98 31.28
N PRO A 934 4.53 -14.45 32.37
CA PRO A 934 4.42 -15.84 32.77
C PRO A 934 2.98 -16.28 33.04
N ASN A 935 2.59 -17.44 32.53
CA ASN A 935 1.24 -18.00 32.69
C ASN A 935 0.81 -18.08 34.16
N ALA A 936 1.74 -18.38 35.07
CA ALA A 936 1.47 -18.41 36.54
C ALA A 936 0.97 -17.08 37.10
N TRP A 937 1.31 -15.96 36.48
CA TRP A 937 0.84 -14.64 36.90
C TRP A 937 -0.53 -14.33 36.29
N VAL A 938 -0.69 -14.51 34.99
CA VAL A 938 -1.90 -14.10 34.24
C VAL A 938 -3.09 -15.02 34.56
N ASN A 939 -2.87 -16.30 34.81
CA ASN A 939 -3.94 -17.24 35.20
C ASN A 939 -4.66 -16.87 36.50
N ARG A 940 -3.99 -16.15 37.41
CA ARG A 940 -4.58 -15.63 38.66
C ARG A 940 -5.73 -14.64 38.40
N PHE A 941 -5.71 -14.00 37.22
CA PHE A 941 -6.71 -13.03 36.79
C PHE A 941 -7.69 -13.63 35.75
N GLY A 942 -7.68 -14.95 35.56
CA GLY A 942 -8.54 -15.61 34.56
C GLY A 942 -8.11 -15.41 33.11
N MET A 943 -6.89 -14.94 32.89
CA MET A 943 -6.33 -14.70 31.55
C MET A 943 -5.57 -15.94 31.07
N SER A 944 -5.66 -16.25 29.79
CA SER A 944 -4.88 -17.32 29.14
C SER A 944 -3.48 -16.85 28.65
N GLY A 945 -3.24 -15.54 28.61
CA GLY A 945 -1.98 -14.93 28.25
C GLY A 945 -2.04 -13.41 28.30
N ALA A 946 -0.89 -12.77 28.48
CA ALA A 946 -0.74 -11.31 28.33
C ALA A 946 0.66 -10.97 27.85
N SER A 947 0.78 -9.92 27.05
CA SER A 947 2.07 -9.40 26.60
C SER A 947 2.11 -7.88 26.68
N VAL A 948 3.31 -7.35 26.87
CA VAL A 948 3.61 -5.91 26.82
C VAL A 948 4.71 -5.70 25.79
N THR A 949 4.47 -4.75 24.87
CA THR A 949 5.43 -4.41 23.83
C THR A 949 5.73 -2.92 23.86
N VAL A 950 7.00 -2.55 23.79
CA VAL A 950 7.45 -1.16 23.57
C VAL A 950 8.16 -1.12 22.23
N ALA A 951 7.74 -0.24 21.36
CA ALA A 951 8.26 -0.13 20.01
C ALA A 951 8.57 1.32 19.64
N GLY A 952 9.68 1.51 18.93
CA GLY A 952 10.04 2.76 18.27
C GLY A 952 10.07 2.57 16.77
N ARG A 953 9.46 3.49 16.01
CA ARG A 953 9.42 3.46 14.54
C ARG A 953 10.00 4.72 13.92
N ASN A 954 10.61 4.58 12.73
CA ASN A 954 11.33 5.64 12.01
C ASN A 954 12.38 6.32 12.91
N LEU A 955 13.20 5.52 13.58
CA LEU A 955 14.10 5.95 14.66
C LEU A 955 15.31 6.72 14.15
N ALA A 956 15.84 6.35 12.97
CA ALA A 956 17.01 6.99 12.40
C ALA A 956 17.02 6.88 10.85
N ILE A 957 17.65 7.85 10.21
CA ILE A 957 17.94 7.87 8.78
C ILE A 957 19.41 8.20 8.54
N TRP A 958 20.04 7.48 7.63
CA TRP A 958 21.39 7.75 7.13
C TRP A 958 21.30 8.01 5.63
N THR A 959 21.63 9.22 5.23
CA THR A 959 21.58 9.68 3.84
C THR A 959 22.60 10.78 3.60
N LYS A 960 22.98 10.99 2.32
CA LYS A 960 23.75 12.15 1.86
C LYS A 960 22.85 13.21 1.21
N TYR A 961 21.57 12.96 1.13
CA TYR A 961 20.59 13.90 0.63
C TYR A 961 20.50 15.10 1.58
N SER A 962 20.55 16.31 1.03
CA SER A 962 20.59 17.55 1.85
C SER A 962 19.23 17.98 2.37
N GLY A 963 18.13 17.51 1.75
CA GLY A 963 16.76 17.77 2.21
C GLY A 963 16.41 16.94 3.45
N LEU A 964 15.19 17.13 3.95
CA LEU A 964 14.75 16.50 5.21
C LEU A 964 14.61 14.98 5.10
N ASP A 965 13.88 14.51 4.11
CA ASP A 965 13.57 13.09 3.96
C ASP A 965 13.49 12.69 2.49
N PRO A 966 14.44 11.88 1.98
CA PRO A 966 14.46 11.46 0.58
C PRO A 966 13.31 10.50 0.20
N GLU A 967 12.46 10.10 1.13
CA GLU A 967 11.34 9.20 0.87
C GLU A 967 10.05 9.92 0.47
N VAL A 968 9.88 11.19 0.88
CA VAL A 968 8.67 11.96 0.57
C VAL A 968 8.51 12.28 -0.93
N ASN A 969 7.29 12.52 -1.35
CA ASN A 969 6.98 12.88 -2.73
C ASN A 969 5.76 13.81 -2.81
N ILE A 970 6.01 15.07 -3.11
CA ILE A 970 4.96 16.08 -3.21
C ILE A 970 3.99 15.85 -4.38
N GLU A 971 4.44 15.18 -5.44
CA GLU A 971 3.64 14.92 -6.63
C GLU A 971 2.53 13.86 -6.40
N GLY A 972 2.49 13.30 -5.20
CA GLY A 972 1.46 12.36 -4.80
C GLY A 972 1.69 10.92 -5.24
N PRO A 973 0.67 10.06 -5.03
CA PRO A 973 0.85 8.62 -5.20
C PRO A 973 0.77 8.13 -6.65
N ALA A 974 0.08 8.83 -7.54
CA ALA A 974 -0.32 8.30 -8.84
C ALA A 974 0.69 8.54 -9.97
N THR A 975 1.70 9.40 -9.79
CA THR A 975 2.56 9.88 -10.86
C THR A 975 3.98 9.30 -10.81
N PHE A 976 4.69 9.36 -11.94
CA PHE A 976 6.13 9.05 -12.01
C PHE A 976 6.97 10.18 -11.48
N THR A 977 6.35 11.32 -11.27
CA THR A 977 7.00 12.54 -10.87
C THR A 977 7.31 12.51 -9.39
N ARG A 978 8.50 12.99 -9.02
CA ARG A 978 8.97 13.09 -7.65
C ARG A 978 9.70 14.40 -7.43
N ALA A 979 9.36 15.05 -6.33
CA ALA A 979 10.09 16.19 -5.82
C ALA A 979 9.95 16.28 -4.30
N ASP A 980 10.97 16.81 -3.63
CA ASP A 980 10.87 17.28 -2.26
C ASP A 980 10.61 18.79 -2.29
N TYR A 981 9.38 19.16 -1.98
CA TYR A 981 8.99 20.57 -1.94
C TYR A 981 8.16 20.84 -0.69
N MET A 982 8.85 21.22 0.40
CA MET A 982 8.22 21.57 1.68
C MET A 982 7.26 20.47 2.19
N SER A 983 7.69 19.21 2.07
CA SER A 983 6.91 18.05 2.50
C SER A 983 7.19 17.70 3.95
N VAL A 984 6.16 17.27 4.69
CA VAL A 984 6.31 16.78 6.07
C VAL A 984 7.11 15.48 6.03
N PRO A 985 8.25 15.39 6.73
CA PRO A 985 9.04 14.15 6.78
C PRO A 985 8.34 13.06 7.58
N MET A 986 8.79 11.81 7.44
CA MET A 986 8.25 10.70 8.21
C MET A 986 8.46 10.91 9.71
N LEU A 987 7.37 10.81 10.49
CA LEU A 987 7.40 11.05 11.93
C LEU A 987 7.99 9.85 12.67
N ARG A 988 8.78 10.11 13.72
CA ARG A 988 9.17 9.11 14.70
C ARG A 988 7.97 8.78 15.58
N ARG A 989 7.79 7.48 15.90
CA ARG A 989 6.71 7.01 16.76
C ARG A 989 7.30 6.15 17.88
N ILE A 990 6.87 6.37 19.11
CA ILE A 990 7.16 5.51 20.25
C ILE A 990 5.84 5.00 20.79
N VAL A 991 5.64 3.70 20.80
CA VAL A 991 4.35 3.07 21.12
C VAL A 991 4.54 2.01 22.20
N THR A 992 3.65 1.99 23.16
CA THR A 992 3.51 0.91 24.15
C THR A 992 2.18 0.21 23.91
N SER A 993 2.22 -1.12 23.76
CA SER A 993 1.06 -1.97 23.52
C SER A 993 0.90 -2.99 24.64
N VAL A 994 -0.30 -3.21 25.09
CA VAL A 994 -0.68 -4.28 26.02
C VAL A 994 -1.72 -5.13 25.34
N ASN A 995 -1.47 -6.44 25.31
CA ASN A 995 -2.37 -7.43 24.70
C ASN A 995 -2.73 -8.49 25.76
N VAL A 996 -4.03 -8.76 25.94
CA VAL A 996 -4.55 -9.70 26.94
C VAL A 996 -5.47 -10.70 26.26
N ARG A 997 -5.27 -12.00 26.59
CA ARG A 997 -6.06 -13.12 26.06
C ARG A 997 -6.80 -13.81 27.20
N PHE A 998 -8.07 -14.12 26.97
CA PHE A 998 -8.92 -14.82 27.94
C PHE A 998 -9.40 -16.17 27.40
#